data_d3a19a38b0793566e9c799132b6240ac
#
_entry.id   d3a19a38b0793566e9c799132b6240ac
#
_cell.length_a   1.000
_cell.length_b   1.000
_cell.length_c   1.000
_cell.angle_alpha   90.00
_cell.angle_beta   90.00
_cell.angle_gamma   90.00
#
_symmetry.space_group_name_H-M   'P 1'
#
loop_
_entity.id
_entity.type
_entity.pdbx_description
1 polymer ?
#
loop_
_entity_poly.entity_id
_entity_poly.type
_entity_poly.pdbx_seq_one_letter_code
_entity_poly.pdbx_strand_id
1 'polypeptide(L)'
;MPINISGQKEHNGFLLSEPFVHNGNLVVLTGRNGCGKTRLLESIQNNMSSVLLDGQAITNQEVLLVGQDKLTPNFGGNYNDSQFQAKITSSLQLFDRVKNDFDSPFNPDKARNQGRMQEPSLPYESLFNLCTSIAHHLNKPASELTHDEIKVHFEDHIPSIIGFQNISGICNQYIHRKNLNDYNKYRSEVKHEDVSFLNEGEFLKRFRGEPWKILNKIIESTFDNKFKFTEPDVKSQSYSYNASLVQQDNGRPVGVNALSSGEKTLLWLALTLFNSQYYDPMAVKVPKLLLLDEPDAFLHPQMVVKMFRVLSEFSQSFNSRILITTHSPTTVALSPENSTFIVSENSITPVSKDEGVADLLDGVTQISINPENRRQVFVESQYDANVYQAIYSRLVHCSTIIDPKVSLSFVSSGPKMPKQQIIDKAKQIFGVDDTALLTEFVNALNGIGNCVQVIGQVESLVESENPYVRGIIDWDTTNRPSGSVYVLAQDYAYSIENVTLDPICLLLLLHIEKPEFFKMVDICGSDINWTDWLKDSELLQESIDRFIFNIFGRKNERNSKIEYISGMSLLTDSEYLVMNGHALEVLVKEKYAGLNAFCRKGKDGELKYSIVVKSMINLTNGAFIPSVYEKVLYEVQQ
;
A
#
# COMPACT_ATOMS: atom_id res chain seq x y z
N MET A 1 -23.49 -6.69 -7.63
CA MET A 1 -23.67 -8.11 -8.00
C MET A 1 -22.60 -8.93 -7.30
N PRO A 2 -22.94 -9.90 -6.44
CA PRO A 2 -21.99 -10.60 -5.59
C PRO A 2 -21.11 -11.58 -6.36
N ILE A 3 -19.82 -11.60 -6.01
CA ILE A 3 -18.95 -12.73 -6.27
C ILE A 3 -18.98 -13.66 -5.06
N ASN A 4 -19.11 -14.95 -5.28
CA ASN A 4 -19.02 -15.96 -4.24
C ASN A 4 -17.97 -17.00 -4.66
N ILE A 5 -16.95 -17.21 -3.82
CA ILE A 5 -15.86 -18.17 -4.03
C ILE A 5 -15.95 -19.21 -2.92
N SER A 6 -15.99 -20.49 -3.27
CA SER A 6 -16.09 -21.59 -2.32
C SER A 6 -15.05 -22.67 -2.64
N GLY A 7 -14.26 -23.08 -1.65
CA GLY A 7 -13.30 -24.17 -1.78
C GLY A 7 -14.03 -25.50 -2.05
N GLN A 8 -13.56 -26.25 -3.04
CA GLN A 8 -14.10 -27.57 -3.40
C GLN A 8 -13.09 -28.67 -3.19
N LYS A 9 -11.82 -28.39 -3.52
CA LYS A 9 -10.69 -29.31 -3.36
C LYS A 9 -9.44 -28.54 -2.97
N GLU A 10 -8.57 -29.19 -2.25
CA GLU A 10 -7.27 -28.64 -1.88
C GLU A 10 -6.37 -28.44 -3.09
N HIS A 11 -5.72 -27.28 -3.17
CA HIS A 11 -4.71 -26.95 -4.17
C HIS A 11 -3.40 -26.52 -3.50
N ASN A 12 -2.35 -27.32 -3.65
CA ASN A 12 -1.02 -27.05 -3.10
C ASN A 12 -1.01 -26.65 -1.59
N GLY A 13 -1.81 -27.33 -0.78
CA GLY A 13 -1.94 -27.04 0.66
C GLY A 13 -2.88 -25.88 0.99
N PHE A 14 -3.64 -25.38 0.03
CA PHE A 14 -4.65 -24.35 0.23
C PHE A 14 -6.06 -24.88 -0.07
N LEU A 15 -6.98 -24.72 0.88
CA LEU A 15 -8.41 -24.99 0.72
C LEU A 15 -9.21 -23.90 1.45
N LEU A 16 -9.95 -23.10 0.72
CA LEU A 16 -10.78 -22.07 1.33
C LEU A 16 -11.82 -22.72 2.26
N SER A 17 -11.73 -22.45 3.56
CA SER A 17 -12.52 -23.11 4.62
C SER A 17 -13.97 -22.61 4.66
N GLU A 18 -14.18 -21.33 4.36
CA GLU A 18 -15.48 -20.69 4.33
C GLU A 18 -15.72 -19.96 3.01
N PRO A 19 -16.98 -19.91 2.51
CA PRO A 19 -17.28 -19.17 1.31
C PRO A 19 -16.97 -17.68 1.45
N PHE A 20 -16.23 -17.13 0.50
CA PHE A 20 -15.97 -15.70 0.40
C PHE A 20 -17.04 -15.03 -0.45
N VAL A 21 -17.73 -14.01 0.09
CA VAL A 21 -18.75 -13.25 -0.62
C VAL A 21 -18.43 -11.77 -0.58
N HIS A 22 -18.43 -11.13 -1.77
CA HIS A 22 -18.21 -9.69 -1.89
C HIS A 22 -19.06 -9.09 -3.00
N ASN A 23 -19.58 -7.87 -2.78
CA ASN A 23 -20.47 -7.17 -3.72
C ASN A 23 -19.73 -6.20 -4.67
N GLY A 24 -18.46 -5.91 -4.41
CA GLY A 24 -17.66 -4.99 -5.23
C GLY A 24 -17.18 -5.60 -6.54
N ASN A 25 -16.76 -4.73 -7.45
CA ASN A 25 -16.20 -5.14 -8.73
C ASN A 25 -14.70 -5.46 -8.64
N LEU A 26 -14.02 -4.95 -7.62
CA LEU A 26 -12.58 -5.11 -7.38
C LEU A 26 -12.36 -5.63 -5.96
N VAL A 27 -11.51 -6.63 -5.84
CA VAL A 27 -11.05 -7.24 -4.59
C VAL A 27 -9.54 -7.14 -4.53
N VAL A 28 -9.00 -6.61 -3.43
CA VAL A 28 -7.58 -6.51 -3.14
C VAL A 28 -7.24 -7.49 -2.02
N LEU A 29 -6.54 -8.55 -2.37
CA LEU A 29 -6.11 -9.60 -1.46
C LEU A 29 -4.70 -9.29 -0.96
N THR A 30 -4.55 -9.09 0.33
CA THR A 30 -3.27 -8.85 0.99
C THR A 30 -2.99 -9.93 2.04
N GLY A 31 -1.86 -9.85 2.72
CA GLY A 31 -1.44 -10.76 3.77
C GLY A 31 0.03 -11.15 3.64
N ARG A 32 0.57 -11.79 4.67
CA ARG A 32 1.99 -12.15 4.78
C ARG A 32 2.47 -13.07 3.65
N ASN A 33 3.79 -13.13 3.47
CA ASN A 33 4.37 -14.06 2.51
C ASN A 33 4.02 -15.52 2.89
N GLY A 34 3.62 -16.29 1.88
CA GLY A 34 3.27 -17.70 2.08
C GLY A 34 1.85 -17.99 2.59
N CYS A 35 1.03 -16.97 2.91
CA CYS A 35 -0.35 -17.14 3.41
C CYS A 35 -1.33 -17.77 2.39
N GLY A 36 -0.93 -17.95 1.13
CA GLY A 36 -1.73 -18.66 0.13
C GLY A 36 -2.40 -17.80 -0.93
N LYS A 37 -2.10 -16.50 -1.06
CA LYS A 37 -2.72 -15.60 -2.07
C LYS A 37 -2.65 -16.14 -3.50
N THR A 38 -1.46 -16.45 -3.99
CA THR A 38 -1.26 -17.04 -5.32
C THR A 38 -1.96 -18.39 -5.45
N ARG A 39 -1.89 -19.25 -4.40
CA ARG A 39 -2.56 -20.55 -4.41
C ARG A 39 -4.09 -20.43 -4.49
N LEU A 40 -4.67 -19.41 -3.86
CA LEU A 40 -6.09 -19.09 -4.01
C LEU A 40 -6.43 -18.75 -5.46
N LEU A 41 -5.65 -17.86 -6.12
CA LEU A 41 -5.90 -17.52 -7.53
C LEU A 41 -5.75 -18.76 -8.44
N GLU A 42 -4.73 -19.57 -8.23
CA GLU A 42 -4.53 -20.83 -8.95
C GLU A 42 -5.65 -21.84 -8.69
N SER A 43 -6.16 -21.93 -7.46
CA SER A 43 -7.28 -22.83 -7.12
C SER A 43 -8.55 -22.47 -7.88
N ILE A 44 -8.80 -21.16 -8.07
CA ILE A 44 -9.91 -20.65 -8.89
C ILE A 44 -9.69 -21.00 -10.36
N GLN A 45 -8.51 -20.71 -10.91
CA GLN A 45 -8.18 -20.99 -12.32
C GLN A 45 -8.27 -22.48 -12.66
N ASN A 46 -7.92 -23.35 -11.71
CA ASN A 46 -7.89 -24.81 -11.90
C ASN A 46 -9.19 -25.53 -11.44
N ASN A 47 -10.30 -24.79 -11.18
CA ASN A 47 -11.57 -25.34 -10.66
C ASN A 47 -11.47 -26.12 -9.34
N MET A 48 -10.46 -25.84 -8.54
CA MET A 48 -10.36 -26.38 -7.19
C MET A 48 -11.20 -25.53 -6.21
N SER A 49 -11.46 -24.27 -6.57
CA SER A 49 -12.48 -23.42 -5.96
C SER A 49 -13.55 -23.06 -6.99
N SER A 50 -14.82 -23.18 -6.65
CA SER A 50 -15.94 -22.77 -7.50
C SER A 50 -16.22 -21.28 -7.33
N VAL A 51 -16.61 -20.63 -8.43
CA VAL A 51 -16.98 -19.22 -8.42
C VAL A 51 -18.39 -19.05 -8.98
N LEU A 52 -19.22 -18.32 -8.23
CA LEU A 52 -20.53 -17.87 -8.68
C LEU A 52 -20.48 -16.36 -8.86
N LEU A 53 -20.87 -15.88 -10.03
CA LEU A 53 -21.15 -14.47 -10.30
C LEU A 53 -22.64 -14.30 -10.47
N ASP A 54 -23.27 -13.47 -9.63
CA ASP A 54 -24.72 -13.24 -9.64
C ASP A 54 -25.54 -14.54 -9.51
N GLY A 55 -25.00 -15.51 -8.75
CA GLY A 55 -25.61 -16.82 -8.55
C GLY A 55 -25.40 -17.83 -9.69
N GLN A 56 -24.72 -17.43 -10.78
CA GLN A 56 -24.38 -18.32 -11.89
C GLN A 56 -22.96 -18.80 -11.80
N ALA A 57 -22.74 -20.11 -11.94
CA ALA A 57 -21.42 -20.69 -11.97
C ALA A 57 -20.67 -20.27 -13.25
N ILE A 58 -19.41 -19.86 -13.10
CA ILE A 58 -18.54 -19.56 -14.24
C ILE A 58 -17.58 -20.71 -14.50
N THR A 59 -17.20 -20.85 -15.77
CA THR A 59 -16.27 -21.89 -16.24
C THR A 59 -14.83 -21.37 -16.30
N ASN A 60 -13.84 -22.27 -16.37
CA ASN A 60 -12.42 -21.87 -16.52
C ASN A 60 -12.14 -21.00 -17.76
N GLN A 61 -12.96 -21.13 -18.80
CA GLN A 61 -12.81 -20.32 -20.01
C GLN A 61 -13.22 -18.86 -19.79
N GLU A 62 -13.96 -18.59 -18.72
CA GLU A 62 -14.43 -17.26 -18.32
C GLU A 62 -13.55 -16.64 -17.22
N VAL A 63 -12.55 -17.39 -16.73
CA VAL A 63 -11.56 -16.95 -15.76
C VAL A 63 -10.22 -16.77 -16.45
N LEU A 64 -9.54 -15.65 -16.23
CA LEU A 64 -8.19 -15.42 -16.70
C LEU A 64 -7.27 -15.06 -15.56
N LEU A 65 -6.25 -15.88 -15.34
CA LEU A 65 -5.16 -15.59 -14.41
C LEU A 65 -3.95 -15.02 -15.17
N VAL A 66 -3.52 -13.84 -14.75
CA VAL A 66 -2.32 -13.16 -15.26
C VAL A 66 -1.33 -13.01 -14.11
N GLY A 67 -0.25 -13.77 -14.15
CA GLY A 67 0.88 -13.61 -13.24
C GLY A 67 1.79 -12.46 -13.67
N GLN A 68 2.67 -12.07 -12.77
CA GLN A 68 3.62 -10.98 -12.97
C GLN A 68 4.49 -11.13 -14.23
N ASP A 69 4.86 -12.36 -14.60
CA ASP A 69 5.63 -12.71 -15.79
C ASP A 69 4.89 -12.42 -17.11
N LYS A 70 3.56 -12.38 -17.07
CA LYS A 70 2.68 -12.15 -18.22
C LYS A 70 2.25 -10.69 -18.39
N LEU A 71 2.62 -9.80 -17.49
CA LEU A 71 2.34 -8.36 -17.58
C LEU A 71 3.26 -7.64 -18.59
N THR A 72 3.53 -8.30 -19.71
CA THR A 72 4.33 -7.74 -20.80
C THR A 72 3.40 -7.30 -21.94
N PRO A 73 3.44 -6.03 -22.33
CA PRO A 73 2.59 -5.52 -23.40
C PRO A 73 3.02 -6.09 -24.75
N ASN A 74 2.03 -6.37 -25.59
CA ASN A 74 2.26 -6.77 -26.97
C ASN A 74 1.38 -5.91 -27.89
N PHE A 75 2.00 -5.09 -28.73
CA PHE A 75 1.30 -4.21 -29.67
C PHE A 75 1.38 -4.68 -31.14
N GLY A 76 1.58 -5.98 -31.30
CA GLY A 76 1.57 -6.65 -32.61
C GLY A 76 2.86 -6.51 -33.38
N GLY A 77 2.85 -7.04 -34.58
CA GLY A 77 3.95 -7.01 -35.54
C GLY A 77 3.70 -6.05 -36.69
N ASN A 78 4.51 -6.18 -37.72
CA ASN A 78 4.35 -5.44 -38.96
C ASN A 78 3.07 -5.85 -39.70
N TYR A 79 2.35 -4.88 -40.21
CA TYR A 79 1.17 -5.11 -41.02
C TYR A 79 1.56 -5.55 -42.46
N ASN A 80 0.85 -6.53 -42.99
CA ASN A 80 1.00 -6.99 -44.37
C ASN A 80 -0.38 -7.02 -45.02
N ASP A 81 -0.62 -6.07 -45.91
CA ASP A 81 -1.91 -5.92 -46.60
C ASP A 81 -2.26 -7.15 -47.46
N SER A 82 -1.31 -7.75 -48.19
CA SER A 82 -1.58 -8.93 -48.99
C SER A 82 -2.07 -10.12 -48.15
N GLN A 83 -1.47 -10.34 -46.99
CA GLN A 83 -1.91 -11.38 -46.06
C GLN A 83 -3.30 -11.08 -45.50
N PHE A 84 -3.56 -9.81 -45.18
CA PHE A 84 -4.87 -9.39 -44.68
C PHE A 84 -5.97 -9.57 -45.73
N GLN A 85 -5.74 -9.18 -46.98
CA GLN A 85 -6.68 -9.40 -48.10
C GLN A 85 -6.91 -10.90 -48.38
N ALA A 86 -5.87 -11.72 -48.29
CA ALA A 86 -5.99 -13.19 -48.44
C ALA A 86 -6.87 -13.76 -47.32
N LYS A 87 -6.73 -13.24 -46.09
CA LYS A 87 -7.54 -13.63 -44.93
C LYS A 87 -9.02 -13.26 -45.11
N ILE A 88 -9.31 -12.05 -45.59
CA ILE A 88 -10.67 -11.65 -45.94
C ILE A 88 -11.27 -12.61 -46.95
N THR A 89 -10.56 -12.85 -48.08
CA THR A 89 -11.03 -13.70 -49.16
C THR A 89 -11.33 -15.12 -48.69
N SER A 90 -10.45 -15.70 -47.90
CA SER A 90 -10.65 -17.06 -47.36
C SER A 90 -11.77 -17.11 -46.31
N SER A 91 -11.96 -16.04 -45.55
CA SER A 91 -13.08 -15.95 -44.59
C SER A 91 -14.42 -15.83 -45.30
N LEU A 92 -14.51 -15.10 -46.39
CA LEU A 92 -15.71 -15.03 -47.23
C LEU A 92 -16.05 -16.39 -47.87
N GLN A 93 -15.05 -17.12 -48.33
CA GLN A 93 -15.24 -18.49 -48.84
C GLN A 93 -15.72 -19.46 -47.74
N LEU A 94 -15.26 -19.26 -46.48
CA LEU A 94 -15.77 -20.00 -45.34
C LEU A 94 -17.20 -19.61 -45.03
N PHE A 95 -17.51 -18.30 -45.01
CA PHE A 95 -18.87 -17.79 -44.83
C PHE A 95 -19.86 -18.42 -45.81
N ASP A 96 -19.59 -18.44 -47.12
CA ASP A 96 -20.48 -19.02 -48.12
C ASP A 96 -20.83 -20.49 -47.84
N ARG A 97 -19.93 -21.22 -47.21
CA ARG A 97 -20.12 -22.65 -46.88
C ARG A 97 -20.95 -22.85 -45.61
N VAL A 98 -20.90 -21.91 -44.67
CA VAL A 98 -21.48 -22.11 -43.33
C VAL A 98 -22.54 -21.09 -42.96
N LYS A 99 -22.89 -20.12 -43.83
CA LYS A 99 -23.78 -18.99 -43.53
C LYS A 99 -25.15 -19.40 -42.99
N ASN A 100 -25.72 -20.52 -43.43
CA ASN A 100 -26.99 -21.01 -42.94
C ASN A 100 -26.94 -21.48 -41.47
N ASP A 101 -25.78 -21.76 -40.95
CA ASP A 101 -25.58 -22.12 -39.54
C ASP A 101 -25.60 -20.89 -38.62
N PHE A 102 -25.36 -19.71 -39.17
CA PHE A 102 -25.18 -18.48 -38.42
C PHE A 102 -26.50 -17.83 -37.94
N ASP A 103 -27.62 -18.26 -38.45
CA ASP A 103 -28.94 -17.84 -37.96
C ASP A 103 -29.42 -18.66 -36.73
N SER A 104 -28.60 -19.65 -36.33
CA SER A 104 -28.86 -20.48 -35.16
C SER A 104 -27.87 -20.13 -34.02
N PRO A 105 -28.14 -20.46 -32.77
CA PRO A 105 -27.18 -20.28 -31.68
C PRO A 105 -25.85 -20.99 -31.95
N PHE A 106 -24.75 -20.40 -31.47
CA PHE A 106 -23.43 -20.96 -31.65
C PHE A 106 -23.33 -22.41 -31.18
N ASN A 107 -22.78 -23.27 -32.05
CA ASN A 107 -22.59 -24.68 -31.76
C ASN A 107 -21.10 -25.02 -31.67
N PRO A 108 -20.55 -25.35 -30.47
CA PRO A 108 -19.14 -25.67 -30.28
C PRO A 108 -18.65 -26.89 -31.06
N ASP A 109 -19.52 -27.87 -31.33
CA ASP A 109 -19.14 -29.07 -32.06
C ASP A 109 -18.95 -28.80 -33.57
N LYS A 110 -19.74 -27.87 -34.12
CA LYS A 110 -19.52 -27.37 -35.50
C LYS A 110 -18.20 -26.60 -35.57
N ALA A 111 -17.88 -25.78 -34.57
CA ALA A 111 -16.61 -25.08 -34.48
C ALA A 111 -15.41 -26.04 -34.45
N ARG A 112 -15.49 -27.14 -33.70
CA ARG A 112 -14.44 -28.19 -33.64
C ARG A 112 -14.24 -28.90 -34.99
N ASN A 113 -15.31 -29.17 -35.69
CA ASN A 113 -15.26 -29.86 -36.97
C ASN A 113 -14.74 -28.96 -38.11
N GLN A 114 -14.99 -27.66 -38.06
CA GLN A 114 -14.49 -26.67 -39.02
C GLN A 114 -13.06 -26.19 -38.69
N GLY A 115 -12.59 -26.32 -37.48
CA GLY A 115 -11.28 -25.86 -37.01
C GLY A 115 -10.06 -26.59 -37.59
N ARG A 116 -10.27 -27.58 -38.46
CA ARG A 116 -9.20 -28.25 -39.24
C ARG A 116 -8.95 -27.58 -40.60
N MET A 117 -9.64 -26.50 -40.94
CA MET A 117 -9.39 -25.75 -42.16
C MET A 117 -8.12 -24.90 -41.99
N GLN A 118 -7.21 -25.07 -42.96
CA GLN A 118 -5.92 -24.38 -42.97
C GLN A 118 -6.10 -22.86 -43.13
N GLU A 119 -5.27 -22.12 -42.38
CA GLU A 119 -5.07 -20.70 -42.63
C GLU A 119 -5.04 -20.34 -44.12
N PRO A 120 -5.59 -19.15 -44.49
CA PRO A 120 -5.60 -17.92 -43.71
C PRO A 120 -6.96 -17.41 -43.20
N SER A 121 -8.06 -18.16 -43.22
CA SER A 121 -9.39 -17.67 -42.79
C SER A 121 -9.44 -17.33 -41.29
N LEU A 122 -10.44 -16.53 -40.90
CA LEU A 122 -10.80 -16.41 -39.49
C LEU A 122 -11.21 -17.77 -38.92
N PRO A 123 -10.92 -18.02 -37.61
CA PRO A 123 -11.53 -19.16 -36.91
C PRO A 123 -13.06 -19.10 -37.00
N TYR A 124 -13.72 -20.26 -37.07
CA TYR A 124 -15.17 -20.35 -37.21
C TYR A 124 -15.93 -19.53 -36.15
N GLU A 125 -15.52 -19.62 -34.87
CA GLU A 125 -16.12 -18.85 -33.76
C GLU A 125 -15.97 -17.33 -34.01
N SER A 126 -14.80 -16.88 -34.46
CA SER A 126 -14.57 -15.46 -34.73
C SER A 126 -15.38 -14.95 -35.91
N LEU A 127 -15.51 -15.77 -36.96
CA LEU A 127 -16.34 -15.44 -38.12
C LEU A 127 -17.84 -15.43 -37.76
N PHE A 128 -18.29 -16.39 -36.94
CA PHE A 128 -19.65 -16.44 -36.41
C PHE A 128 -19.99 -15.16 -35.62
N ASN A 129 -19.12 -14.79 -34.66
CA ASN A 129 -19.31 -13.59 -33.83
C ASN A 129 -19.32 -12.30 -34.67
N LEU A 130 -18.40 -12.20 -35.66
CA LEU A 130 -18.35 -11.09 -36.60
C LEU A 130 -19.67 -10.97 -37.37
N CYS A 131 -20.10 -12.05 -38.04
CA CYS A 131 -21.31 -12.05 -38.87
C CYS A 131 -22.58 -11.80 -38.04
N THR A 132 -22.68 -12.38 -36.85
CA THR A 132 -23.83 -12.13 -35.93
C THR A 132 -23.85 -10.67 -35.47
N SER A 133 -22.72 -10.07 -35.16
CA SER A 133 -22.63 -8.65 -34.81
C SER A 133 -23.03 -7.74 -35.97
N ILE A 134 -22.61 -8.05 -37.20
CA ILE A 134 -23.00 -7.30 -38.39
C ILE A 134 -24.50 -7.43 -38.63
N ALA A 135 -25.04 -8.65 -38.58
CA ALA A 135 -26.46 -8.97 -38.77
C ALA A 135 -27.37 -8.21 -37.78
N HIS A 136 -26.96 -8.20 -36.50
CA HIS A 136 -27.65 -7.43 -35.47
C HIS A 136 -27.68 -5.93 -35.78
N HIS A 137 -26.56 -5.36 -36.25
CA HIS A 137 -26.47 -3.93 -36.57
C HIS A 137 -27.25 -3.55 -37.82
N LEU A 138 -27.29 -4.44 -38.82
CA LEU A 138 -28.02 -4.23 -40.07
C LEU A 138 -29.50 -4.68 -39.97
N ASN A 139 -29.89 -5.24 -38.81
CA ASN A 139 -31.22 -5.75 -38.51
C ASN A 139 -31.72 -6.75 -39.58
N LYS A 140 -30.87 -7.72 -39.95
CA LYS A 140 -31.20 -8.79 -40.89
C LYS A 140 -30.54 -10.12 -40.48
N PRO A 141 -30.99 -11.29 -41.02
CA PRO A 141 -30.38 -12.58 -40.75
C PRO A 141 -28.89 -12.61 -41.15
N ALA A 142 -28.08 -13.34 -40.41
CA ALA A 142 -26.64 -13.45 -40.71
C ALA A 142 -26.38 -14.17 -42.05
N SER A 143 -27.26 -15.11 -42.45
CA SER A 143 -27.20 -15.81 -43.73
C SER A 143 -27.41 -14.89 -44.95
N GLU A 144 -28.06 -13.73 -44.77
CA GLU A 144 -28.33 -12.75 -45.83
C GLU A 144 -27.29 -11.66 -45.97
N LEU A 145 -26.17 -11.72 -45.21
CA LEU A 145 -25.07 -10.77 -45.32
C LEU A 145 -24.40 -10.90 -46.69
N THR A 146 -24.14 -9.78 -47.33
CA THR A 146 -23.37 -9.71 -48.58
C THR A 146 -21.88 -9.68 -48.27
N HIS A 147 -21.05 -10.09 -49.25
CA HIS A 147 -19.59 -10.03 -49.16
C HIS A 147 -19.11 -8.60 -48.89
N ASP A 148 -19.72 -7.59 -49.49
CA ASP A 148 -19.30 -6.19 -49.30
C ASP A 148 -19.62 -5.69 -47.90
N GLU A 149 -20.73 -6.10 -47.32
CA GLU A 149 -21.05 -5.80 -45.92
C GLU A 149 -20.05 -6.45 -44.95
N ILE A 150 -19.69 -7.71 -45.20
CA ILE A 150 -18.67 -8.40 -44.38
C ILE A 150 -17.31 -7.74 -44.55
N LYS A 151 -16.88 -7.36 -45.77
CA LYS A 151 -15.61 -6.68 -46.01
C LYS A 151 -15.49 -5.36 -45.29
N VAL A 152 -16.54 -4.51 -45.33
CA VAL A 152 -16.56 -3.20 -44.64
C VAL A 152 -16.40 -3.36 -43.13
N HIS A 153 -17.00 -4.41 -42.57
CA HIS A 153 -17.00 -4.65 -41.13
C HIS A 153 -15.94 -5.65 -40.67
N PHE A 154 -15.09 -6.16 -41.59
CA PHE A 154 -14.13 -7.20 -41.27
C PHE A 154 -13.15 -6.77 -40.18
N GLU A 155 -13.05 -7.60 -39.14
CA GLU A 155 -12.09 -7.46 -38.06
C GLU A 155 -11.24 -8.71 -37.95
N ASP A 156 -9.94 -8.55 -37.79
CA ASP A 156 -9.04 -9.66 -37.57
C ASP A 156 -9.26 -10.28 -36.19
N HIS A 157 -8.95 -11.56 -36.07
CA HIS A 157 -9.05 -12.24 -34.78
C HIS A 157 -8.09 -11.62 -33.76
N ILE A 158 -8.63 -11.29 -32.59
CA ILE A 158 -7.87 -10.77 -31.46
C ILE A 158 -7.65 -11.94 -30.48
N PRO A 159 -6.41 -12.39 -30.29
CA PRO A 159 -6.14 -13.53 -29.40
C PRO A 159 -6.44 -13.23 -27.93
N SER A 160 -6.35 -11.97 -27.53
CA SER A 160 -6.68 -11.48 -26.20
C SER A 160 -6.94 -9.98 -26.23
N ILE A 161 -7.93 -9.52 -25.49
CA ILE A 161 -8.18 -8.08 -25.28
C ILE A 161 -7.37 -7.51 -24.11
N ILE A 162 -6.61 -8.35 -23.41
CA ILE A 162 -5.87 -7.97 -22.22
C ILE A 162 -4.39 -7.93 -22.53
N GLY A 163 -3.82 -6.72 -22.45
CA GLY A 163 -2.39 -6.47 -22.71
C GLY A 163 -1.89 -6.69 -24.12
N PHE A 164 -2.77 -7.02 -25.06
CA PHE A 164 -2.45 -7.20 -26.47
C PHE A 164 -3.28 -6.27 -27.37
N GLN A 165 -2.66 -5.68 -28.35
CA GLN A 165 -3.35 -5.03 -29.46
C GLN A 165 -2.45 -4.99 -30.69
N ASN A 166 -2.96 -5.47 -31.84
CA ASN A 166 -2.29 -5.26 -33.13
C ASN A 166 -2.53 -3.84 -33.65
N ILE A 167 -1.75 -2.88 -33.15
CA ILE A 167 -1.92 -1.46 -33.43
C ILE A 167 -1.74 -1.16 -34.91
N SER A 168 -0.73 -1.75 -35.56
CA SER A 168 -0.50 -1.61 -36.99
C SER A 168 -1.73 -2.08 -37.78
N GLY A 169 -2.25 -3.26 -37.41
CA GLY A 169 -3.42 -3.86 -38.06
C GLY A 169 -4.67 -2.99 -37.92
N ILE A 170 -5.02 -2.58 -36.70
CA ILE A 170 -6.26 -1.81 -36.45
C ILE A 170 -6.24 -0.44 -37.14
N CYS A 171 -5.08 0.22 -37.17
CA CYS A 171 -4.94 1.52 -37.86
C CYS A 171 -5.10 1.37 -39.38
N ASN A 172 -4.45 0.39 -40.00
CA ASN A 172 -4.61 0.15 -41.43
C ASN A 172 -6.02 -0.30 -41.79
N GLN A 173 -6.66 -1.15 -40.98
CA GLN A 173 -8.05 -1.56 -41.17
C GLN A 173 -9.01 -0.39 -41.11
N TYR A 174 -8.83 0.54 -40.15
CA TYR A 174 -9.66 1.72 -40.04
C TYR A 174 -9.55 2.61 -41.30
N ILE A 175 -8.32 2.83 -41.78
CA ILE A 175 -8.09 3.62 -43.02
C ILE A 175 -8.72 2.93 -44.21
N HIS A 176 -8.56 1.61 -44.32
CA HIS A 176 -9.16 0.83 -45.40
C HIS A 176 -10.68 0.92 -45.41
N ARG A 177 -11.34 0.77 -44.25
CA ARG A 177 -12.80 0.92 -44.10
C ARG A 177 -13.27 2.33 -44.47
N LYS A 178 -12.55 3.35 -44.02
CA LYS A 178 -12.89 4.73 -44.33
C LYS A 178 -12.80 4.99 -45.84
N ASN A 179 -11.71 4.60 -46.48
CA ASN A 179 -11.53 4.75 -47.92
C ASN A 179 -12.57 3.97 -48.72
N LEU A 180 -12.91 2.74 -48.29
CA LEU A 180 -13.94 1.94 -48.93
C LEU A 180 -15.34 2.59 -48.79
N ASN A 181 -15.66 3.11 -47.61
CA ASN A 181 -16.91 3.82 -47.37
C ASN A 181 -17.02 5.11 -48.21
N ASP A 182 -15.95 5.89 -48.30
CA ASP A 182 -15.91 7.09 -49.11
C ASP A 182 -16.01 6.77 -50.62
N TYR A 183 -15.41 5.67 -51.05
CA TYR A 183 -15.53 5.16 -52.43
C TYR A 183 -16.96 4.67 -52.71
N ASN A 184 -17.61 3.95 -51.78
CA ASN A 184 -18.99 3.50 -51.93
C ASN A 184 -19.95 4.71 -51.95
N LYS A 185 -19.69 5.74 -51.14
CA LYS A 185 -20.44 6.99 -51.21
C LYS A 185 -20.35 7.62 -52.59
N TYR A 186 -19.15 7.72 -53.16
CA TYR A 186 -18.94 8.21 -54.54
C TYR A 186 -19.67 7.36 -55.57
N ARG A 187 -19.64 6.03 -55.46
CA ARG A 187 -20.34 5.12 -56.37
C ARG A 187 -21.87 5.31 -56.31
N SER A 188 -22.43 5.45 -55.10
CA SER A 188 -23.85 5.66 -54.88
C SER A 188 -24.29 7.05 -55.36
N GLU A 189 -23.62 8.11 -54.92
CA GLU A 189 -24.08 9.49 -55.17
C GLU A 189 -23.74 9.99 -56.61
N VAL A 190 -22.61 9.57 -57.15
CA VAL A 190 -22.13 10.09 -58.46
C VAL A 190 -22.32 9.07 -59.59
N LYS A 191 -22.12 7.79 -59.32
CA LYS A 191 -22.27 6.74 -60.33
C LYS A 191 -23.68 6.13 -60.34
N HIS A 192 -24.51 6.42 -59.36
CA HIS A 192 -25.86 5.88 -59.19
C HIS A 192 -25.90 4.35 -59.15
N GLU A 193 -24.84 3.76 -58.58
CA GLU A 193 -24.76 2.32 -58.35
C GLU A 193 -25.51 1.97 -57.05
N ASP A 194 -26.17 0.79 -57.02
CA ASP A 194 -26.85 0.29 -55.84
C ASP A 194 -25.85 -0.28 -54.83
N VAL A 195 -25.18 0.62 -54.10
CA VAL A 195 -24.19 0.27 -53.05
C VAL A 195 -24.49 1.07 -51.81
N SER A 196 -24.43 0.40 -50.65
CA SER A 196 -24.62 1.05 -49.36
C SER A 196 -23.36 1.72 -48.87
N PHE A 197 -23.50 2.87 -48.23
CA PHE A 197 -22.46 3.57 -47.51
C PHE A 197 -23.02 4.13 -46.20
N LEU A 198 -22.12 4.41 -45.26
CA LEU A 198 -22.44 5.02 -43.98
C LEU A 198 -22.16 6.53 -44.06
N ASN A 199 -23.07 7.36 -43.55
CA ASN A 199 -22.73 8.77 -43.32
C ASN A 199 -21.71 8.93 -42.19
N GLU A 200 -21.11 10.11 -42.03
CA GLU A 200 -20.03 10.34 -41.06
C GLU A 200 -20.45 10.01 -39.62
N GLY A 201 -21.67 10.35 -39.22
CA GLY A 201 -22.22 10.05 -37.89
C GLY A 201 -22.42 8.56 -37.67
N GLU A 202 -22.95 7.84 -38.68
CA GLU A 202 -23.13 6.38 -38.64
C GLU A 202 -21.77 5.66 -38.62
N PHE A 203 -20.81 6.14 -39.43
CA PHE A 203 -19.46 5.59 -39.46
C PHE A 203 -18.77 5.72 -38.09
N LEU A 204 -18.82 6.91 -37.49
CA LEU A 204 -18.26 7.14 -36.15
C LEU A 204 -18.98 6.33 -35.06
N LYS A 205 -20.31 6.19 -35.16
CA LYS A 205 -21.08 5.39 -34.22
C LYS A 205 -20.71 3.91 -34.32
N ARG A 206 -20.45 3.40 -35.55
CA ARG A 206 -20.13 1.98 -35.81
C ARG A 206 -18.66 1.65 -35.54
N PHE A 207 -17.73 2.45 -36.06
CA PHE A 207 -16.29 2.18 -36.03
C PHE A 207 -15.51 3.07 -35.06
N ARG A 208 -16.23 3.94 -34.32
CA ARG A 208 -15.68 4.91 -33.40
C ARG A 208 -14.75 5.93 -34.10
N GLY A 209 -13.89 6.59 -33.34
CA GLY A 209 -12.90 7.51 -33.89
C GLY A 209 -11.63 6.81 -34.36
N GLU A 210 -10.67 7.60 -34.82
CA GLU A 210 -9.36 7.16 -35.27
C GLU A 210 -8.61 6.43 -34.13
N PRO A 211 -8.29 5.14 -34.27
CA PRO A 211 -7.75 4.34 -33.17
C PRO A 211 -6.44 4.86 -32.60
N TRP A 212 -5.56 5.45 -33.45
CA TRP A 212 -4.29 6.05 -33.00
C TRP A 212 -4.52 7.27 -32.09
N LYS A 213 -5.54 8.07 -32.34
CA LYS A 213 -5.87 9.24 -31.48
C LYS A 213 -6.42 8.80 -30.14
N ILE A 214 -7.31 7.80 -30.12
CA ILE A 214 -7.86 7.23 -28.88
C ILE A 214 -6.73 6.63 -28.05
N LEU A 215 -5.88 5.82 -28.69
CA LEU A 215 -4.75 5.18 -28.03
C LEU A 215 -3.74 6.21 -27.47
N ASN A 216 -3.33 7.20 -28.31
CA ASN A 216 -2.39 8.22 -27.88
C ASN A 216 -2.92 9.04 -26.69
N LYS A 217 -4.21 9.37 -26.66
CA LYS A 217 -4.83 10.03 -25.52
C LYS A 217 -4.72 9.21 -24.22
N ILE A 218 -4.88 7.89 -24.31
CA ILE A 218 -4.69 6.99 -23.18
C ILE A 218 -3.22 6.95 -22.76
N ILE A 219 -2.30 6.80 -23.72
CA ILE A 219 -0.86 6.76 -23.47
C ILE A 219 -0.36 8.07 -22.85
N GLU A 220 -0.77 9.22 -23.37
CA GLU A 220 -0.44 10.54 -22.84
C GLU A 220 -0.85 10.67 -21.37
N SER A 221 -2.09 10.30 -21.04
CA SER A 221 -2.59 10.34 -19.66
C SER A 221 -1.92 9.32 -18.74
N THR A 222 -1.50 8.18 -19.29
CA THR A 222 -0.87 7.10 -18.50
C THR A 222 0.60 7.40 -18.21
N PHE A 223 1.32 8.00 -19.16
CA PHE A 223 2.77 8.24 -19.08
C PHE A 223 3.15 9.72 -18.90
N ASP A 224 2.19 10.60 -18.58
CA ASP A 224 2.44 12.03 -18.39
C ASP A 224 3.17 12.65 -19.60
N ASN A 225 2.70 12.34 -20.82
CA ASN A 225 3.26 12.78 -22.10
C ASN A 225 4.69 12.28 -22.40
N LYS A 226 5.16 11.22 -21.78
CA LYS A 226 6.50 10.67 -22.04
C LYS A 226 6.58 9.91 -23.36
N PHE A 227 5.53 9.17 -23.72
CA PHE A 227 5.46 8.31 -24.90
C PHE A 227 4.21 8.59 -25.73
N LYS A 228 4.30 8.24 -27.01
CA LYS A 228 3.16 8.14 -27.93
C LYS A 228 3.43 7.11 -29.00
N PHE A 229 2.39 6.59 -29.64
CA PHE A 229 2.53 5.83 -30.88
C PHE A 229 2.59 6.77 -32.08
N THR A 230 3.38 6.40 -33.08
CA THR A 230 3.37 7.08 -34.37
C THR A 230 1.96 7.08 -34.96
N GLU A 231 1.63 8.07 -35.78
CA GLU A 231 0.33 8.16 -36.43
C GLU A 231 0.45 7.82 -37.92
N PRO A 232 -0.54 7.12 -38.51
CA PRO A 232 -0.51 6.81 -39.94
C PRO A 232 -0.78 8.08 -40.76
N ASP A 233 -0.21 8.14 -41.97
CA ASP A 233 -0.60 9.11 -42.96
C ASP A 233 -1.93 8.70 -43.62
N VAL A 234 -3.03 9.33 -43.21
CA VAL A 234 -4.39 9.03 -43.68
C VAL A 234 -4.55 9.33 -45.18
N LYS A 235 -3.68 10.14 -45.78
CA LYS A 235 -3.71 10.47 -47.22
C LYS A 235 -2.94 9.46 -48.07
N SER A 236 -2.16 8.61 -47.45
CA SER A 236 -1.42 7.59 -48.16
C SER A 236 -2.38 6.53 -48.72
N GLN A 237 -2.22 6.19 -49.97
CA GLN A 237 -2.94 5.12 -50.65
C GLN A 237 -2.36 3.72 -50.33
N SER A 238 -1.24 3.66 -49.64
CA SER A 238 -0.61 2.39 -49.26
C SER A 238 -0.97 2.04 -47.82
N TYR A 239 -1.57 0.89 -47.60
CA TYR A 239 -1.86 0.32 -46.26
C TYR A 239 -0.60 -0.36 -45.72
N SER A 240 0.40 0.45 -45.35
CA SER A 240 1.72 -0.03 -44.94
C SER A 240 2.18 0.57 -43.61
N TYR A 241 1.27 1.17 -42.84
CA TYR A 241 1.60 1.75 -41.57
C TYR A 241 2.04 0.67 -40.57
N ASN A 242 3.18 0.90 -39.93
CA ASN A 242 3.70 0.08 -38.84
C ASN A 242 3.83 0.94 -37.58
N ALA A 243 3.08 0.57 -36.57
CA ALA A 243 3.05 1.28 -35.30
C ALA A 243 4.39 1.18 -34.57
N SER A 244 4.90 2.31 -34.13
CA SER A 244 6.09 2.37 -33.27
C SER A 244 5.81 3.25 -32.08
N LEU A 245 6.16 2.76 -30.89
CA LEU A 245 6.17 3.58 -29.66
C LEU A 245 7.40 4.51 -29.73
N VAL A 246 7.19 5.79 -29.52
CA VAL A 246 8.27 6.79 -29.58
C VAL A 246 8.24 7.70 -28.34
N GLN A 247 9.39 8.23 -27.98
CA GLN A 247 9.48 9.30 -26.98
C GLN A 247 8.88 10.60 -27.57
N GLN A 248 8.06 11.28 -26.80
CA GLN A 248 7.32 12.45 -27.28
C GLN A 248 8.21 13.66 -27.54
N ASP A 249 9.28 13.81 -26.78
CA ASP A 249 10.21 14.96 -26.83
C ASP A 249 11.13 14.94 -28.06
N ASN A 250 11.59 13.76 -28.48
CA ASN A 250 12.63 13.63 -29.51
C ASN A 250 12.27 12.64 -30.64
N GLY A 251 11.11 12.00 -30.58
CA GLY A 251 10.63 11.08 -31.61
C GLY A 251 11.43 9.77 -31.71
N ARG A 252 12.31 9.44 -30.75
CA ARG A 252 13.10 8.21 -30.79
C ARG A 252 12.21 6.99 -30.57
N PRO A 253 12.35 5.93 -31.41
CA PRO A 253 11.60 4.69 -31.21
C PRO A 253 12.05 3.97 -29.92
N VAL A 254 11.08 3.41 -29.21
CA VAL A 254 11.28 2.69 -27.96
C VAL A 254 10.72 1.27 -28.12
N GLY A 255 11.60 0.27 -28.08
CA GLY A 255 11.18 -1.13 -28.06
C GLY A 255 10.65 -1.53 -26.68
N VAL A 256 9.76 -2.52 -26.62
CA VAL A 256 9.21 -3.05 -25.35
C VAL A 256 10.32 -3.44 -24.37
N ASN A 257 11.42 -3.99 -24.87
CA ASN A 257 12.54 -4.41 -24.02
C ASN A 257 13.30 -3.23 -23.36
N ALA A 258 13.19 -2.04 -23.91
CA ALA A 258 13.81 -0.83 -23.38
C ALA A 258 12.96 -0.15 -22.28
N LEU A 259 11.71 -0.58 -22.08
CA LEU A 259 10.84 -0.10 -21.03
C LEU A 259 11.23 -0.75 -19.69
N SER A 260 11.15 0.03 -18.62
CA SER A 260 11.24 -0.50 -17.25
C SER A 260 10.05 -1.44 -16.95
N SER A 261 10.18 -2.28 -15.91
CA SER A 261 9.11 -3.20 -15.53
C SER A 261 7.79 -2.48 -15.24
N GLY A 262 7.82 -1.36 -14.50
CA GLY A 262 6.63 -0.54 -14.24
C GLY A 262 6.03 0.06 -15.52
N GLU A 263 6.86 0.54 -16.46
CA GLU A 263 6.38 1.05 -17.75
C GLU A 263 5.76 -0.05 -18.62
N LYS A 264 6.30 -1.27 -18.58
CA LYS A 264 5.68 -2.43 -19.24
C LYS A 264 4.30 -2.72 -18.69
N THR A 265 4.15 -2.77 -17.37
CA THR A 265 2.86 -2.97 -16.71
C THR A 265 1.86 -1.85 -17.06
N LEU A 266 2.29 -0.59 -17.05
CA LEU A 266 1.43 0.53 -17.43
C LEU A 266 1.01 0.48 -18.91
N LEU A 267 1.92 0.11 -19.82
CA LEU A 267 1.58 -0.04 -21.23
C LEU A 267 0.62 -1.22 -21.45
N TRP A 268 0.82 -2.32 -20.73
CA TRP A 268 -0.10 -3.45 -20.72
C TRP A 268 -1.51 -3.03 -20.28
N LEU A 269 -1.60 -2.24 -19.20
CA LEU A 269 -2.86 -1.67 -18.72
C LEU A 269 -3.47 -0.68 -19.73
N ALA A 270 -2.67 0.17 -20.34
CA ALA A 270 -3.12 1.14 -21.35
C ALA A 270 -3.72 0.45 -22.59
N LEU A 271 -3.09 -0.64 -23.06
CA LEU A 271 -3.63 -1.46 -24.15
C LEU A 271 -4.94 -2.15 -23.75
N THR A 272 -5.02 -2.64 -22.51
CA THR A 272 -6.24 -3.23 -21.96
C THR A 272 -7.37 -2.21 -21.90
N LEU A 273 -7.07 -1.00 -21.44
CA LEU A 273 -8.03 0.10 -21.40
C LEU A 273 -8.48 0.53 -22.81
N PHE A 274 -7.53 0.66 -23.75
CA PHE A 274 -7.86 0.95 -25.15
C PHE A 274 -8.85 -0.08 -25.69
N ASN A 275 -8.59 -1.35 -25.48
CA ASN A 275 -9.45 -2.44 -25.94
C ASN A 275 -10.85 -2.35 -25.33
N SER A 276 -10.96 -1.98 -24.04
CA SER A 276 -12.26 -1.83 -23.36
C SER A 276 -13.08 -0.66 -23.90
N GLN A 277 -12.43 0.35 -24.44
CA GLN A 277 -13.09 1.53 -25.03
C GLN A 277 -13.39 1.36 -26.51
N TYR A 278 -12.55 0.57 -27.23
CA TYR A 278 -12.60 0.47 -28.68
C TYR A 278 -13.50 -0.68 -29.17
N TYR A 279 -13.50 -1.83 -28.51
CA TYR A 279 -14.26 -3.00 -28.96
C TYR A 279 -15.67 -3.05 -28.37
N ASP A 280 -16.59 -3.62 -29.15
CA ASP A 280 -17.91 -3.98 -28.66
C ASP A 280 -17.79 -5.24 -27.75
N PRO A 281 -18.30 -5.20 -26.52
CA PRO A 281 -18.28 -6.36 -25.62
C PRO A 281 -18.92 -7.63 -26.22
N MET A 282 -19.85 -7.49 -27.16
CA MET A 282 -20.46 -8.63 -27.85
C MET A 282 -19.57 -9.24 -28.93
N ALA A 283 -18.60 -8.49 -29.45
CA ALA A 283 -17.73 -8.94 -30.55
C ALA A 283 -16.44 -9.63 -30.06
N VAL A 284 -16.10 -9.50 -28.77
CA VAL A 284 -14.84 -10.02 -28.21
C VAL A 284 -15.10 -10.91 -27.01
N LYS A 285 -14.25 -11.92 -26.84
CA LYS A 285 -14.29 -12.81 -25.67
C LYS A 285 -13.61 -12.13 -24.47
N VAL A 286 -14.41 -11.74 -23.50
CA VAL A 286 -13.96 -11.06 -22.29
C VAL A 286 -14.05 -12.03 -21.11
N PRO A 287 -13.00 -12.14 -20.26
CA PRO A 287 -13.12 -12.93 -19.04
C PRO A 287 -14.14 -12.28 -18.10
N LYS A 288 -15.03 -13.06 -17.52
CA LYS A 288 -15.95 -12.60 -16.48
C LYS A 288 -15.22 -12.34 -15.15
N LEU A 289 -14.13 -13.08 -14.94
CA LEU A 289 -13.26 -12.94 -13.77
C LEU A 289 -11.80 -12.81 -14.20
N LEU A 290 -11.18 -11.68 -13.85
CA LEU A 290 -9.78 -11.40 -14.06
C LEU A 290 -9.02 -11.51 -12.73
N LEU A 291 -8.04 -12.39 -12.68
CA LEU A 291 -7.16 -12.63 -11.54
C LEU A 291 -5.77 -12.06 -11.87
N LEU A 292 -5.28 -11.13 -11.08
CA LEU A 292 -3.97 -10.52 -11.27
C LEU A 292 -3.09 -10.81 -10.05
N ASP A 293 -1.99 -11.51 -10.27
CA ASP A 293 -1.05 -11.85 -9.21
C ASP A 293 0.09 -10.83 -9.17
N GLU A 294 0.12 -10.02 -8.09
CA GLU A 294 1.09 -8.96 -7.82
C GLU A 294 1.31 -7.97 -8.99
N PRO A 295 0.26 -7.39 -9.58
CA PRO A 295 0.41 -6.50 -10.73
C PRO A 295 1.15 -5.20 -10.41
N ASP A 296 1.32 -4.91 -9.14
CA ASP A 296 1.88 -3.67 -8.59
C ASP A 296 3.35 -3.77 -8.15
N ALA A 297 3.98 -4.95 -8.24
CA ALA A 297 5.30 -5.22 -7.66
C ALA A 297 6.41 -4.24 -8.09
N PHE A 298 6.28 -3.61 -9.26
CA PHE A 298 7.26 -2.64 -9.78
C PHE A 298 6.67 -1.23 -9.98
N LEU A 299 5.49 -0.95 -9.42
CA LEU A 299 4.80 0.31 -9.63
C LEU A 299 5.14 1.34 -8.54
N HIS A 300 5.49 2.55 -8.97
CA HIS A 300 5.55 3.70 -8.07
C HIS A 300 4.12 4.06 -7.59
N PRO A 301 3.92 4.65 -6.40
CA PRO A 301 2.60 4.99 -5.86
C PRO A 301 1.65 5.68 -6.84
N GLN A 302 2.12 6.66 -7.60
CA GLN A 302 1.31 7.33 -8.63
C GLN A 302 0.85 6.37 -9.74
N MET A 303 1.67 5.38 -10.09
CA MET A 303 1.32 4.35 -11.08
C MET A 303 0.28 3.37 -10.52
N VAL A 304 0.30 3.08 -9.22
CA VAL A 304 -0.73 2.27 -8.57
C VAL A 304 -2.10 2.93 -8.65
N VAL A 305 -2.18 4.25 -8.47
CA VAL A 305 -3.45 5.00 -8.66
C VAL A 305 -3.96 4.84 -10.09
N LYS A 306 -3.07 4.98 -11.10
CA LYS A 306 -3.42 4.78 -12.51
C LYS A 306 -3.86 3.33 -12.79
N MET A 307 -3.21 2.34 -12.19
CA MET A 307 -3.60 0.93 -12.28
C MET A 307 -5.04 0.73 -11.77
N PHE A 308 -5.38 1.19 -10.58
CA PHE A 308 -6.74 1.07 -10.05
C PHE A 308 -7.79 1.75 -10.93
N ARG A 309 -7.46 2.91 -11.48
CA ARG A 309 -8.34 3.60 -12.43
C ARG A 309 -8.62 2.75 -13.67
N VAL A 310 -7.57 2.23 -14.32
CA VAL A 310 -7.70 1.39 -15.52
C VAL A 310 -8.50 0.12 -15.23
N LEU A 311 -8.20 -0.57 -14.11
CA LEU A 311 -8.92 -1.78 -13.72
C LEU A 311 -10.40 -1.50 -13.43
N SER A 312 -10.70 -0.36 -12.81
CA SER A 312 -12.08 0.06 -12.56
C SER A 312 -12.85 0.33 -13.87
N GLU A 313 -12.24 1.06 -14.81
CA GLU A 313 -12.82 1.34 -16.13
C GLU A 313 -13.03 0.05 -16.95
N PHE A 314 -12.06 -0.88 -16.92
CA PHE A 314 -12.17 -2.19 -17.55
C PHE A 314 -13.35 -3.00 -16.97
N SER A 315 -13.41 -3.07 -15.63
CA SER A 315 -14.49 -3.79 -14.94
C SER A 315 -15.88 -3.25 -15.29
N GLN A 316 -16.02 -1.94 -15.34
CA GLN A 316 -17.30 -1.29 -15.70
C GLN A 316 -17.66 -1.52 -17.18
N SER A 317 -16.70 -1.40 -18.10
CA SER A 317 -16.95 -1.54 -19.55
C SER A 317 -17.38 -2.94 -19.94
N PHE A 318 -16.81 -3.96 -19.29
CA PHE A 318 -17.06 -5.36 -19.64
C PHE A 318 -17.85 -6.16 -18.60
N ASN A 319 -18.30 -5.51 -17.54
CA ASN A 319 -18.97 -6.18 -16.40
C ASN A 319 -18.15 -7.36 -15.83
N SER A 320 -16.82 -7.23 -15.85
CA SER A 320 -15.88 -8.22 -15.33
C SER A 320 -15.59 -7.97 -13.85
N ARG A 321 -15.38 -9.04 -13.07
CA ARG A 321 -14.86 -8.94 -11.71
C ARG A 321 -13.35 -9.07 -11.71
N ILE A 322 -12.69 -8.35 -10.81
CA ILE A 322 -11.22 -8.33 -10.73
C ILE A 322 -10.79 -8.67 -9.32
N LEU A 323 -9.92 -9.65 -9.17
CA LEU A 323 -9.19 -9.95 -7.95
C LEU A 323 -7.71 -9.66 -8.18
N ILE A 324 -7.10 -8.89 -7.32
CA ILE A 324 -5.65 -8.66 -7.34
C ILE A 324 -5.02 -9.13 -6.03
N THR A 325 -3.82 -9.66 -6.09
CA THR A 325 -2.99 -9.89 -4.91
C THR A 325 -1.92 -8.82 -4.80
N THR A 326 -1.52 -8.50 -3.59
CA THR A 326 -0.42 -7.55 -3.35
C THR A 326 0.32 -7.85 -2.06
N HIS A 327 1.60 -7.50 -2.04
CA HIS A 327 2.47 -7.42 -0.86
C HIS A 327 2.88 -5.97 -0.55
N SER A 328 2.35 -5.01 -1.29
CA SER A 328 2.71 -3.60 -1.15
C SER A 328 1.77 -2.87 -0.18
N PRO A 329 2.29 -2.36 0.96
CA PRO A 329 1.51 -1.50 1.85
C PRO A 329 0.95 -0.26 1.13
N THR A 330 1.69 0.27 0.16
CA THR A 330 1.25 1.40 -0.67
C THR A 330 0.02 1.04 -1.51
N THR A 331 -0.01 -0.15 -2.09
CA THR A 331 -1.15 -0.60 -2.91
C THR A 331 -2.39 -0.80 -2.03
N VAL A 332 -2.23 -1.37 -0.84
CA VAL A 332 -3.32 -1.47 0.15
C VAL A 332 -3.84 -0.09 0.53
N ALA A 333 -2.93 0.85 0.84
CA ALA A 333 -3.28 2.21 1.21
C ALA A 333 -4.07 2.97 0.12
N LEU A 334 -3.72 2.75 -1.16
CA LEU A 334 -4.31 3.41 -2.32
C LEU A 334 -5.49 2.63 -2.93
N SER A 335 -5.84 1.46 -2.38
CA SER A 335 -6.96 0.65 -2.86
C SER A 335 -8.30 1.38 -2.71
N PRO A 336 -9.32 1.04 -3.49
CA PRO A 336 -10.67 1.56 -3.27
C PRO A 336 -11.20 1.21 -1.88
N GLU A 337 -12.15 2.01 -1.37
CA GLU A 337 -12.76 1.74 -0.07
C GLU A 337 -13.51 0.39 -0.06
N ASN A 338 -13.45 -0.32 1.06
CA ASN A 338 -14.12 -1.61 1.28
C ASN A 338 -13.72 -2.72 0.29
N SER A 339 -12.55 -2.60 -0.36
CA SER A 339 -12.06 -3.61 -1.31
C SER A 339 -10.94 -4.49 -0.76
N THR A 340 -10.45 -4.24 0.47
CA THR A 340 -9.27 -4.88 1.04
C THR A 340 -9.63 -6.07 1.91
N PHE A 341 -8.91 -7.17 1.70
CA PHE A 341 -9.10 -8.43 2.43
C PHE A 341 -7.75 -9.06 2.75
N ILE A 342 -7.62 -9.61 3.96
CA ILE A 342 -6.44 -10.42 4.33
C ILE A 342 -6.74 -11.90 4.04
N VAL A 343 -5.80 -12.53 3.36
CA VAL A 343 -5.75 -14.01 3.20
C VAL A 343 -4.89 -14.58 4.31
N SER A 344 -5.45 -15.46 5.13
CA SER A 344 -4.74 -16.15 6.21
C SER A 344 -5.29 -17.56 6.39
N GLU A 345 -4.41 -18.55 6.54
CA GLU A 345 -4.73 -19.94 6.91
C GLU A 345 -6.03 -20.49 6.28
N ASN A 346 -6.17 -20.38 4.96
CA ASN A 346 -7.34 -20.84 4.20
C ASN A 346 -8.62 -20.01 4.41
N SER A 347 -8.52 -18.79 4.90
CA SER A 347 -9.64 -17.86 5.06
C SER A 347 -9.39 -16.51 4.37
N ILE A 348 -10.47 -15.78 4.08
CA ILE A 348 -10.42 -14.42 3.52
C ILE A 348 -11.29 -13.54 4.42
N THR A 349 -10.67 -12.57 5.09
CA THR A 349 -11.36 -11.67 6.03
C THR A 349 -11.34 -10.24 5.53
N PRO A 350 -12.47 -9.51 5.58
CA PRO A 350 -12.49 -8.08 5.27
C PRO A 350 -11.72 -7.30 6.34
N VAL A 351 -10.94 -6.32 5.91
CA VAL A 351 -10.16 -5.46 6.81
C VAL A 351 -10.17 -4.02 6.34
N SER A 352 -9.91 -3.10 7.27
CA SER A 352 -9.61 -1.72 6.92
C SER A 352 -8.24 -1.63 6.21
N LYS A 353 -8.00 -0.52 5.52
CA LYS A 353 -6.69 -0.26 4.90
C LYS A 353 -5.57 -0.25 5.94
N ASP A 354 -5.81 0.33 7.11
CA ASP A 354 -4.85 0.39 8.20
C ASP A 354 -4.49 -1.01 8.73
N GLU A 355 -5.48 -1.88 8.90
CA GLU A 355 -5.26 -3.28 9.29
C GLU A 355 -4.48 -4.05 8.22
N GLY A 356 -4.82 -3.87 6.95
CA GLY A 356 -4.11 -4.50 5.84
C GLY A 356 -2.66 -4.03 5.71
N VAL A 357 -2.40 -2.73 5.92
CA VAL A 357 -1.04 -2.18 5.96
C VAL A 357 -0.28 -2.69 7.18
N ALA A 358 -0.91 -2.75 8.35
CA ALA A 358 -0.31 -3.25 9.57
C ALA A 358 0.12 -4.71 9.47
N ASP A 359 -0.71 -5.57 8.87
CA ASP A 359 -0.36 -6.98 8.65
C ASP A 359 0.87 -7.16 7.74
N LEU A 360 1.00 -6.32 6.71
CA LEU A 360 2.15 -6.33 5.80
C LEU A 360 3.43 -5.79 6.44
N LEU A 361 3.30 -4.85 7.39
CA LEU A 361 4.39 -4.19 8.08
C LEU A 361 4.71 -4.83 9.43
N ASP A 362 4.32 -6.08 9.65
CA ASP A 362 4.59 -6.81 10.89
C ASP A 362 6.07 -6.68 11.30
N GLY A 363 6.31 -6.11 12.49
CA GLY A 363 7.65 -5.77 12.98
C GLY A 363 8.17 -4.37 12.61
N VAL A 364 7.44 -3.57 11.84
CA VAL A 364 7.74 -2.15 11.58
C VAL A 364 6.83 -1.29 12.45
N THR A 365 7.32 -0.14 12.92
CA THR A 365 6.52 0.83 13.66
C THR A 365 5.26 1.19 12.88
N GLN A 366 4.12 1.02 13.51
CA GLN A 366 2.81 1.12 12.87
C GLN A 366 2.58 2.50 12.23
N ILE A 367 2.17 2.51 10.97
CA ILE A 367 1.80 3.73 10.25
C ILE A 367 0.29 3.69 10.05
N SER A 368 -0.48 4.46 10.82
CA SER A 368 -1.90 4.67 10.55
C SER A 368 -2.09 5.62 9.37
N ILE A 369 -2.93 5.25 8.42
CA ILE A 369 -3.25 6.08 7.24
C ILE A 369 -4.42 7.02 7.56
N ASN A 370 -5.36 6.58 8.39
CA ASN A 370 -6.46 7.42 8.84
C ASN A 370 -5.96 8.49 9.82
N PRO A 371 -6.13 9.79 9.52
CA PRO A 371 -5.74 10.86 10.44
C PRO A 371 -6.37 10.74 11.85
N GLU A 372 -7.58 10.20 11.95
CA GLU A 372 -8.27 9.98 13.21
C GLU A 372 -7.58 8.97 14.14
N ASN A 373 -6.79 8.05 13.55
CA ASN A 373 -6.02 7.07 14.28
C ASN A 373 -4.57 7.51 14.54
N ARG A 374 -4.23 8.77 14.30
CA ARG A 374 -2.91 9.32 14.59
C ARG A 374 -2.98 10.30 15.75
N ARG A 375 -2.02 10.20 16.66
CA ARG A 375 -1.81 11.22 17.70
C ARG A 375 -0.37 11.74 17.58
N GLN A 376 -0.23 13.04 17.45
CA GLN A 376 1.05 13.71 17.56
C GLN A 376 1.25 14.11 19.03
N VAL A 377 2.28 13.54 19.67
CA VAL A 377 2.51 13.70 21.09
C VAL A 377 3.74 14.58 21.30
N PHE A 378 3.52 15.76 21.83
CA PHE A 378 4.60 16.68 22.20
C PHE A 378 5.18 16.31 23.56
N VAL A 379 6.51 16.31 23.64
CA VAL A 379 7.29 16.04 24.85
C VAL A 379 8.41 17.07 25.00
N GLU A 380 9.06 17.12 26.17
CA GLU A 380 9.97 18.20 26.51
C GLU A 380 11.25 18.20 25.66
N SER A 381 11.85 17.03 25.45
CA SER A 381 13.13 16.93 24.74
C SER A 381 13.12 15.86 23.64
N GLN A 382 14.12 15.95 22.75
CA GLN A 382 14.32 14.93 21.70
C GLN A 382 14.66 13.56 22.29
N TYR A 383 15.36 13.52 23.44
CA TYR A 383 15.67 12.26 24.11
C TYR A 383 14.42 11.62 24.72
N ASP A 384 13.51 12.42 25.26
CA ASP A 384 12.21 11.93 25.77
C ASP A 384 11.37 11.38 24.61
N ALA A 385 11.33 12.10 23.48
CA ALA A 385 10.66 11.62 22.28
C ALA A 385 11.20 10.25 21.84
N ASN A 386 12.50 10.08 21.85
CA ASN A 386 13.15 8.81 21.48
C ASN A 386 12.85 7.70 22.50
N VAL A 387 12.81 8.03 23.81
CA VAL A 387 12.46 7.08 24.89
C VAL A 387 11.00 6.62 24.74
N TYR A 388 10.06 7.56 24.63
CA TYR A 388 8.65 7.22 24.45
C TYR A 388 8.40 6.44 23.18
N GLN A 389 9.06 6.81 22.08
CA GLN A 389 8.92 6.08 20.80
C GLN A 389 9.43 4.65 20.92
N ALA A 390 10.57 4.42 21.57
CA ALA A 390 11.13 3.09 21.77
C ALA A 390 10.24 2.22 22.65
N ILE A 391 9.73 2.76 23.75
CA ILE A 391 8.82 2.07 24.68
C ILE A 391 7.50 1.78 23.99
N TYR A 392 6.89 2.76 23.32
CA TYR A 392 5.64 2.57 22.58
C TYR A 392 5.75 1.49 21.53
N SER A 393 6.81 1.53 20.70
CA SER A 393 7.06 0.51 19.68
C SER A 393 7.14 -0.91 20.28
N ARG A 394 7.65 -1.04 21.50
CA ARG A 394 7.67 -2.33 22.19
C ARG A 394 6.30 -2.71 22.75
N LEU A 395 5.60 -1.78 23.40
CA LEU A 395 4.31 -2.01 24.04
C LEU A 395 3.20 -2.36 23.05
N VAL A 396 3.20 -1.81 21.86
CA VAL A 396 2.24 -2.17 20.79
C VAL A 396 2.20 -3.68 20.53
N HIS A 397 3.33 -4.38 20.71
CA HIS A 397 3.43 -5.82 20.46
C HIS A 397 3.23 -6.71 21.68
N CYS A 398 3.24 -6.18 22.90
CA CYS A 398 3.17 -7.01 24.10
C CYS A 398 2.13 -6.55 25.14
N SER A 399 1.62 -5.33 25.04
CA SER A 399 0.56 -4.82 25.93
C SER A 399 -0.81 -5.27 25.48
N THR A 400 -1.71 -5.50 26.45
CA THR A 400 -3.12 -5.82 26.19
C THR A 400 -4.03 -4.60 26.21
N ILE A 401 -3.53 -3.44 26.68
CA ILE A 401 -4.33 -2.20 26.80
C ILE A 401 -3.96 -1.14 25.75
N ILE A 402 -2.76 -1.20 25.19
CA ILE A 402 -2.36 -0.30 24.10
C ILE A 402 -3.07 -0.73 22.81
N ASP A 403 -3.90 0.17 22.27
CA ASP A 403 -4.60 -0.09 21.01
C ASP A 403 -3.61 -0.03 19.83
N PRO A 404 -3.37 -1.15 19.15
CA PRO A 404 -2.47 -1.16 18.00
C PRO A 404 -3.00 -0.36 16.78
N LYS A 405 -4.26 0.03 16.78
CA LYS A 405 -4.86 0.84 15.70
C LYS A 405 -4.56 2.33 15.83
N VAL A 406 -4.25 2.80 17.03
CA VAL A 406 -3.97 4.22 17.32
C VAL A 406 -2.47 4.46 17.34
N SER A 407 -1.93 5.09 16.32
CA SER A 407 -0.50 5.37 16.16
C SER A 407 -0.10 6.63 16.94
N LEU A 408 0.95 6.52 17.74
CA LEU A 408 1.57 7.64 18.46
C LEU A 408 2.89 8.04 17.80
N SER A 409 3.07 9.32 17.53
CA SER A 409 4.30 9.91 16.99
C SER A 409 4.81 10.97 17.96
N PHE A 410 5.99 10.76 18.52
CA PHE A 410 6.55 11.63 19.54
C PHE A 410 7.45 12.71 18.95
N VAL A 411 7.22 13.96 19.32
CA VAL A 411 7.93 15.14 18.80
C VAL A 411 8.38 16.00 19.98
N SER A 412 9.62 16.45 19.95
CA SER A 412 10.08 17.41 20.97
C SER A 412 9.47 18.79 20.73
N SER A 413 9.17 19.52 21.78
CA SER A 413 8.66 20.89 21.74
C SER A 413 9.68 21.93 21.23
N GLY A 414 10.86 21.49 20.79
CA GLY A 414 11.90 22.28 20.15
C GLY A 414 13.22 22.30 20.92
N PRO A 415 14.34 22.66 20.30
CA PRO A 415 15.62 22.76 20.97
C PRO A 415 15.63 23.98 21.90
N LYS A 416 16.23 23.82 23.10
CA LYS A 416 16.52 24.96 23.97
C LYS A 416 17.40 25.95 23.22
N MET A 417 16.95 27.17 23.04
CA MET A 417 17.81 28.22 22.51
C MET A 417 18.87 28.58 23.56
N PRO A 418 20.17 28.76 23.15
CA PRO A 418 21.21 29.24 24.08
C PRO A 418 20.76 30.56 24.73
N LYS A 419 20.84 30.64 26.07
CA LYS A 419 20.40 31.81 26.86
C LYS A 419 20.94 33.12 26.29
N GLN A 420 22.20 33.16 25.86
CA GLN A 420 22.80 34.34 25.25
C GLN A 420 22.12 34.78 23.96
N GLN A 421 21.70 33.83 23.10
CA GLN A 421 21.01 34.17 21.87
C GLN A 421 19.63 34.76 22.12
N ILE A 422 18.92 34.31 23.17
CA ILE A 422 17.64 34.89 23.56
C ILE A 422 17.85 36.31 24.10
N ILE A 423 18.87 36.50 24.96
CA ILE A 423 19.24 37.81 25.50
C ILE A 423 19.57 38.77 24.34
N ASP A 424 20.41 38.36 23.42
CA ASP A 424 20.84 39.20 22.30
C ASP A 424 19.67 39.56 21.38
N LYS A 425 18.78 38.62 21.09
CA LYS A 425 17.56 38.89 20.32
C LYS A 425 16.57 39.77 21.08
N ALA A 426 16.37 39.53 22.35
CA ALA A 426 15.50 40.35 23.20
C ALA A 426 16.01 41.80 23.27
N LYS A 427 17.32 42.00 23.45
CA LYS A 427 17.94 43.32 23.40
C LYS A 427 17.72 44.01 22.04
N GLN A 428 17.90 43.26 20.96
CA GLN A 428 17.74 43.78 19.60
C GLN A 428 16.30 44.19 19.28
N ILE A 429 15.30 43.40 19.75
CA ILE A 429 13.89 43.60 19.43
C ILE A 429 13.24 44.64 20.36
N PHE A 430 13.50 44.52 21.66
CA PHE A 430 12.82 45.32 22.70
C PHE A 430 13.63 46.53 23.18
N GLY A 431 14.92 46.62 22.85
CA GLY A 431 15.79 47.70 23.29
C GLY A 431 16.01 47.76 24.80
N VAL A 432 15.85 46.64 25.50
CA VAL A 432 15.95 46.53 26.96
C VAL A 432 17.32 46.01 27.34
N ASP A 433 18.05 46.75 28.16
CA ASP A 433 19.40 46.37 28.69
C ASP A 433 19.35 45.91 30.15
N ASP A 434 18.18 45.89 30.80
CA ASP A 434 18.03 45.42 32.19
C ASP A 434 18.29 43.92 32.31
N THR A 435 19.37 43.59 32.99
CA THR A 435 19.85 42.21 33.11
C THR A 435 18.89 41.33 33.94
N ALA A 436 18.18 41.91 34.91
CA ALA A 436 17.20 41.18 35.73
C ALA A 436 15.96 40.83 34.93
N LEU A 437 15.37 41.77 34.17
CA LEU A 437 14.25 41.60 33.27
C LEU A 437 14.58 40.62 32.11
N LEU A 438 15.81 40.75 31.55
CA LEU A 438 16.26 39.83 30.51
C LEU A 438 16.46 38.40 31.03
N THR A 439 16.95 38.28 32.28
CA THR A 439 17.08 36.96 32.93
C THR A 439 15.71 36.33 33.20
N GLU A 440 14.74 37.14 33.66
CA GLU A 440 13.38 36.71 33.88
C GLU A 440 12.68 36.35 32.57
N PHE A 441 12.89 37.12 31.50
CA PHE A 441 12.41 36.83 30.14
C PHE A 441 13.02 35.56 29.58
N VAL A 442 14.33 35.34 29.75
CA VAL A 442 15.01 34.10 29.35
C VAL A 442 14.47 32.91 30.13
N ASN A 443 14.25 33.07 31.41
CA ASN A 443 13.69 32.00 32.24
C ASN A 443 12.22 31.73 31.88
N ALA A 444 11.44 32.73 31.47
CA ALA A 444 10.08 32.55 30.97
C ALA A 444 10.05 31.84 29.58
N LEU A 445 10.98 32.18 28.70
CA LEU A 445 11.05 31.59 27.33
C LEU A 445 11.75 30.24 27.28
N ASN A 446 12.87 30.10 27.99
CA ASN A 446 13.62 28.84 28.11
C ASN A 446 13.24 28.05 29.36
N GLY A 447 12.15 28.43 29.98
CA GLY A 447 11.54 28.06 31.20
C GLY A 447 12.21 26.99 32.06
N ILE A 448 12.08 27.14 33.34
CA ILE A 448 12.23 26.07 34.29
C ILE A 448 11.19 25.00 33.91
N GLY A 449 11.66 23.96 33.22
CA GLY A 449 10.79 22.92 32.72
C GLY A 449 10.10 23.27 31.39
N ASN A 450 10.44 22.52 30.35
CA ASN A 450 9.85 22.62 29.03
C ASN A 450 8.34 22.25 29.03
N CYS A 451 7.76 21.85 30.17
CA CYS A 451 6.34 21.55 30.31
C CYS A 451 5.45 22.74 29.88
N VAL A 452 5.82 23.99 30.19
CA VAL A 452 5.08 25.17 29.74
C VAL A 452 5.09 25.29 28.19
N GLN A 453 6.18 24.94 27.54
CA GLN A 453 6.25 24.94 26.08
C GLN A 453 5.40 23.82 25.48
N VAL A 454 5.42 22.63 26.06
CA VAL A 454 4.55 21.52 25.64
C VAL A 454 3.10 21.92 25.76
N ILE A 455 2.69 22.46 26.92
CA ILE A 455 1.33 22.91 27.17
C ILE A 455 0.92 23.96 26.15
N GLY A 456 1.72 25.03 25.99
CA GLY A 456 1.39 26.13 25.06
C GLY A 456 1.32 25.69 23.60
N GLN A 457 2.18 24.75 23.15
CA GLN A 457 2.09 24.20 21.80
C GLN A 457 0.84 23.35 21.58
N VAL A 458 0.52 22.48 22.53
CA VAL A 458 -0.66 21.62 22.44
C VAL A 458 -1.93 22.47 22.45
N GLU A 459 -2.06 23.42 23.36
CA GLU A 459 -3.22 24.33 23.45
C GLU A 459 -3.40 25.11 22.15
N SER A 460 -2.33 25.74 21.63
CA SER A 460 -2.39 26.49 20.37
C SER A 460 -2.81 25.64 19.17
N LEU A 461 -2.37 24.39 19.09
CA LEU A 461 -2.73 23.49 18.00
C LEU A 461 -4.16 22.95 18.15
N VAL A 462 -4.62 22.69 19.37
CA VAL A 462 -6.01 22.30 19.65
C VAL A 462 -6.96 23.46 19.35
N GLU A 463 -6.62 24.71 19.72
CA GLU A 463 -7.38 25.91 19.35
C GLU A 463 -7.44 26.12 17.83
N SER A 464 -6.43 25.67 17.08
CA SER A 464 -6.38 25.69 15.62
C SER A 464 -7.14 24.51 14.95
N GLU A 465 -8.10 23.90 15.66
CA GLU A 465 -8.95 22.79 15.19
C GLU A 465 -8.19 21.48 14.87
N ASN A 466 -7.04 21.24 15.49
CA ASN A 466 -6.36 19.95 15.40
C ASN A 466 -6.62 19.08 16.67
N PRO A 467 -7.65 18.21 16.67
CA PRO A 467 -8.02 17.43 17.85
C PRO A 467 -7.07 16.24 18.13
N TYR A 468 -6.11 15.97 17.25
CA TYR A 468 -5.24 14.79 17.32
C TYR A 468 -3.89 15.05 17.96
N VAL A 469 -3.72 16.24 18.54
CA VAL A 469 -2.50 16.64 19.24
C VAL A 469 -2.63 16.34 20.73
N ARG A 470 -1.55 15.78 21.30
CA ARG A 470 -1.44 15.44 22.72
C ARG A 470 -0.11 15.94 23.26
N GLY A 471 0.01 16.04 24.57
CA GLY A 471 1.26 16.35 25.25
C GLY A 471 1.51 15.39 26.41
N ILE A 472 2.78 15.05 26.65
CA ILE A 472 3.21 14.40 27.90
C ILE A 472 4.23 15.30 28.57
N ILE A 473 4.02 15.59 29.84
CA ILE A 473 4.94 16.36 30.69
C ILE A 473 5.29 15.55 31.93
N ASP A 474 6.36 15.93 32.59
CA ASP A 474 6.79 15.37 33.87
C ASP A 474 5.89 15.88 35.02
N TRP A 475 5.80 15.11 36.10
CA TRP A 475 5.01 15.50 37.23
C TRP A 475 5.59 16.69 37.99
N ASP A 476 6.91 16.78 38.18
CA ASP A 476 7.65 17.85 38.86
C ASP A 476 7.03 18.22 40.23
N THR A 477 6.31 17.31 40.87
CA THR A 477 5.50 17.44 42.09
C THR A 477 4.29 18.41 42.03
N THR A 478 4.19 19.21 40.97
CA THR A 478 3.18 20.29 40.87
C THR A 478 2.29 20.18 39.64
N ASN A 479 2.78 19.58 38.54
CA ASN A 479 2.04 19.50 37.31
C ASN A 479 0.81 18.59 37.41
N ARG A 480 -0.27 18.97 36.73
CA ARG A 480 -1.53 18.24 36.67
C ARG A 480 -1.97 18.10 35.21
N PRO A 481 -2.69 17.04 34.84
CA PRO A 481 -3.26 16.91 33.51
C PRO A 481 -4.19 18.08 33.18
N SER A 482 -4.16 18.56 31.95
CA SER A 482 -5.02 19.63 31.44
C SER A 482 -5.39 19.40 29.99
N GLY A 483 -6.67 19.28 29.67
CA GLY A 483 -7.14 19.09 28.31
C GLY A 483 -6.48 17.89 27.62
N SER A 484 -5.68 18.17 26.60
CA SER A 484 -4.94 17.17 25.81
C SER A 484 -3.51 16.94 26.31
N VAL A 485 -3.15 17.42 27.53
CA VAL A 485 -1.84 17.24 28.14
C VAL A 485 -1.93 16.30 29.33
N TYR A 486 -1.10 15.26 29.29
CA TYR A 486 -1.03 14.19 30.30
C TYR A 486 0.24 14.31 31.14
N VAL A 487 0.25 13.74 32.31
CA VAL A 487 1.39 13.80 33.24
C VAL A 487 1.96 12.41 33.44
N LEU A 488 3.25 12.24 33.15
CA LEU A 488 3.92 10.97 33.42
C LEU A 488 4.01 10.73 34.92
N ALA A 489 3.63 9.54 35.36
CA ALA A 489 3.83 9.05 36.73
C ALA A 489 3.36 10.03 37.81
N GLN A 490 2.22 10.69 37.61
CA GLN A 490 1.64 11.66 38.56
C GLN A 490 1.52 11.09 39.97
N ASP A 491 1.91 11.89 40.96
CA ASP A 491 1.94 11.55 42.40
C ASP A 491 2.81 10.31 42.73
N TYR A 492 3.71 9.93 41.82
CA TYR A 492 4.55 8.75 41.97
C TYR A 492 6.04 8.99 41.69
N ALA A 493 6.41 9.52 40.51
CA ALA A 493 7.80 9.79 40.19
C ALA A 493 7.98 11.19 39.60
N TYR A 494 9.04 11.89 40.05
CA TYR A 494 9.28 13.30 39.74
C TYR A 494 9.30 13.58 38.24
N SER A 495 10.09 12.81 37.49
CA SER A 495 10.30 13.00 36.06
C SER A 495 10.58 11.68 35.33
N ILE A 496 10.74 11.76 34.00
CA ILE A 496 11.09 10.62 33.15
C ILE A 496 12.43 10.00 33.57
N GLU A 497 13.38 10.78 34.10
CA GLU A 497 14.65 10.26 34.60
C GLU A 497 14.43 9.26 35.74
N ASN A 498 13.56 9.57 36.70
CA ASN A 498 13.29 8.69 37.85
C ASN A 498 12.70 7.34 37.42
N VAL A 499 11.97 7.31 36.32
CA VAL A 499 11.37 6.09 35.76
C VAL A 499 12.35 5.32 34.86
N THR A 500 13.18 6.03 34.08
CA THR A 500 14.14 5.41 33.15
C THR A 500 15.41 4.92 33.84
N LEU A 501 15.83 5.56 34.94
CA LEU A 501 16.94 5.12 35.78
C LEU A 501 16.51 3.95 36.69
N ASP A 502 15.77 3.00 36.15
CA ASP A 502 15.32 1.80 36.87
C ASP A 502 16.53 1.01 37.41
N PRO A 503 16.59 0.70 38.73
CA PRO A 503 17.74 0.05 39.34
C PRO A 503 18.12 -1.27 38.72
N ILE A 504 17.14 -2.11 38.35
CA ILE A 504 17.39 -3.44 37.76
C ILE A 504 17.98 -3.31 36.36
N CYS A 505 17.35 -2.48 35.53
CA CYS A 505 17.80 -2.26 34.15
C CYS A 505 19.18 -1.58 34.09
N LEU A 506 19.45 -0.69 35.02
CA LEU A 506 20.73 -0.02 35.14
C LEU A 506 21.86 -0.97 35.58
N LEU A 507 21.62 -1.78 36.62
CA LEU A 507 22.59 -2.78 37.09
C LEU A 507 22.84 -3.86 36.02
N LEU A 508 21.82 -4.29 35.32
CA LEU A 508 21.93 -5.25 34.19
C LEU A 508 22.78 -4.65 33.07
N LEU A 509 22.54 -3.40 32.69
CA LEU A 509 23.34 -2.73 31.67
C LEU A 509 24.81 -2.68 32.03
N LEU A 510 25.11 -2.33 33.30
CA LEU A 510 26.50 -2.29 33.81
C LEU A 510 27.15 -3.68 33.84
N HIS A 511 26.42 -4.69 34.25
CA HIS A 511 26.90 -6.08 34.26
C HIS A 511 27.28 -6.56 32.85
N ILE A 512 26.42 -6.32 31.88
CA ILE A 512 26.63 -6.80 30.49
C ILE A 512 27.76 -6.03 29.79
N GLU A 513 27.80 -4.71 29.96
CA GLU A 513 28.79 -3.87 29.24
C GLU A 513 30.14 -3.80 29.94
N LYS A 514 30.21 -4.06 31.27
CA LYS A 514 31.41 -3.98 32.08
C LYS A 514 31.48 -5.10 33.12
N PRO A 515 31.47 -6.37 32.70
CA PRO A 515 31.36 -7.52 33.61
C PRO A 515 32.59 -7.65 34.56
N GLU A 516 33.69 -7.05 34.20
CA GLU A 516 34.90 -7.07 35.03
C GLU A 516 34.75 -6.24 36.32
N PHE A 517 33.89 -5.19 36.27
CA PHE A 517 33.69 -4.24 37.37
C PHE A 517 32.36 -4.42 38.09
N PHE A 518 31.38 -5.06 37.44
CA PHE A 518 30.04 -5.25 37.98
C PHE A 518 29.63 -6.70 37.89
N LYS A 519 30.08 -7.51 38.86
CA LYS A 519 29.77 -8.94 38.94
C LYS A 519 28.43 -9.17 39.62
N MET A 520 27.77 -10.25 39.32
CA MET A 520 26.48 -10.61 39.95
C MET A 520 26.60 -10.72 41.48
N VAL A 521 27.69 -11.21 42.00
CA VAL A 521 27.95 -11.23 43.46
C VAL A 521 27.88 -9.82 44.07
N ASP A 522 28.39 -8.81 43.41
CA ASP A 522 28.34 -7.44 43.87
C ASP A 522 26.95 -6.83 43.76
N ILE A 523 26.19 -7.24 42.76
CA ILE A 523 24.83 -6.79 42.45
C ILE A 523 23.80 -7.42 43.42
N CYS A 524 23.75 -8.73 43.49
CA CYS A 524 22.70 -9.46 44.23
C CYS A 524 23.23 -10.34 45.38
N GLY A 525 24.55 -10.35 45.63
CA GLY A 525 25.17 -11.17 46.68
C GLY A 525 25.37 -12.64 46.34
N SER A 526 25.01 -13.08 45.15
CA SER A 526 25.10 -14.46 44.68
C SER A 526 25.80 -14.57 43.34
N ASP A 527 26.57 -15.63 43.15
CA ASP A 527 27.18 -15.93 41.85
C ASP A 527 26.21 -16.72 40.98
N ILE A 528 25.38 -15.99 40.29
CA ILE A 528 24.28 -16.54 39.45
C ILE A 528 24.32 -15.92 38.04
N ASN A 529 23.78 -16.65 37.06
CA ASN A 529 23.63 -16.09 35.73
C ASN A 529 22.56 -14.97 35.73
N TRP A 530 22.80 -13.88 35.02
CA TRP A 530 21.89 -12.75 34.95
C TRP A 530 20.48 -13.14 34.42
N THR A 531 20.38 -14.15 33.54
CA THR A 531 19.09 -14.65 33.02
C THR A 531 18.25 -15.36 34.08
N ASP A 532 18.88 -15.97 35.05
CA ASP A 532 18.21 -16.61 36.19
C ASP A 532 17.95 -15.60 37.29
N TRP A 533 18.85 -14.63 37.51
CA TRP A 533 18.62 -13.48 38.40
C TRP A 533 17.35 -12.71 38.01
N LEU A 534 17.08 -12.45 36.73
CA LEU A 534 15.87 -11.75 36.27
C LEU A 534 14.55 -12.51 36.59
N LYS A 535 14.62 -13.78 36.96
CA LYS A 535 13.45 -14.59 37.33
C LYS A 535 13.25 -14.70 38.86
N ASP A 536 14.26 -14.32 39.63
CA ASP A 536 14.26 -14.46 41.09
C ASP A 536 13.93 -13.13 41.77
N SER A 537 12.69 -13.02 42.25
CA SER A 537 12.19 -11.79 42.87
C SER A 537 12.91 -11.41 44.18
N GLU A 538 13.46 -12.41 44.92
CA GLU A 538 14.20 -12.15 46.14
C GLU A 538 15.56 -11.54 45.86
N LEU A 539 16.29 -12.09 44.89
CA LEU A 539 17.57 -11.57 44.44
C LEU A 539 17.44 -10.21 43.73
N LEU A 540 16.36 -9.99 43.00
CA LEU A 540 16.06 -8.68 42.43
C LEU A 540 15.80 -7.64 43.54
N GLN A 541 15.04 -8.00 44.56
CA GLN A 541 14.78 -7.10 45.71
C GLN A 541 16.09 -6.80 46.46
N GLU A 542 16.93 -7.79 46.71
CA GLU A 542 18.23 -7.60 47.33
C GLU A 542 19.12 -6.63 46.51
N SER A 543 19.04 -6.74 45.16
CA SER A 543 19.77 -5.86 44.26
C SER A 543 19.31 -4.40 44.40
N ILE A 544 18.01 -4.15 44.49
CA ILE A 544 17.45 -2.81 44.73
C ILE A 544 17.91 -2.29 46.09
N ASP A 545 17.86 -3.11 47.12
CA ASP A 545 18.29 -2.67 48.48
C ASP A 545 19.76 -2.27 48.52
N ARG A 546 20.61 -3.02 47.86
CA ARG A 546 22.06 -2.68 47.71
C ARG A 546 22.26 -1.43 46.86
N PHE A 547 21.48 -1.30 45.78
CA PHE A 547 21.53 -0.10 44.94
C PHE A 547 21.15 1.15 45.73
N ILE A 548 20.03 1.13 46.43
CA ILE A 548 19.56 2.25 47.24
C ILE A 548 20.55 2.57 48.37
N PHE A 549 21.13 1.54 49.00
CA PHE A 549 22.17 1.75 50.01
C PHE A 549 23.41 2.46 49.42
N ASN A 550 23.83 2.09 48.22
CA ASN A 550 24.95 2.75 47.53
C ASN A 550 24.63 4.19 47.15
N ILE A 551 23.41 4.49 46.75
CA ILE A 551 22.98 5.86 46.41
C ILE A 551 22.91 6.76 47.63
N PHE A 552 22.16 6.35 48.66
CA PHE A 552 21.84 7.22 49.83
C PHE A 552 22.68 6.96 51.08
N GLY A 553 23.47 5.88 51.12
CA GLY A 553 24.24 5.51 52.32
C GLY A 553 23.40 5.01 53.49
N ARG A 554 22.12 4.72 53.27
CA ARG A 554 21.18 4.19 54.23
C ARG A 554 20.36 3.02 53.66
N LYS A 555 19.73 2.24 54.55
CA LYS A 555 18.90 1.11 54.11
C LYS A 555 17.70 1.60 53.29
N ASN A 556 17.31 0.80 52.31
CA ASN A 556 16.07 1.00 51.55
C ASN A 556 14.87 0.94 52.49
N GLU A 557 14.05 2.01 52.52
CA GLU A 557 12.87 2.08 53.36
C GLU A 557 11.71 1.21 52.85
N ARG A 558 11.80 0.78 51.58
CA ARG A 558 10.77 -0.04 50.91
C ARG A 558 9.38 0.53 51.02
N ASN A 559 9.25 1.87 51.04
CA ASN A 559 8.02 2.61 51.24
C ASN A 559 7.31 2.97 49.93
N SER A 560 7.89 2.57 48.78
CA SER A 560 7.27 2.71 47.47
C SER A 560 7.50 1.43 46.62
N LYS A 561 6.79 1.30 45.49
CA LYS A 561 6.74 0.08 44.70
C LYS A 561 6.92 0.40 43.23
N ILE A 562 7.87 -0.26 42.58
CA ILE A 562 7.99 -0.24 41.11
C ILE A 562 7.21 -1.43 40.54
N GLU A 563 6.22 -1.14 39.70
CA GLU A 563 5.44 -2.16 38.96
C GLU A 563 5.90 -2.22 37.52
N TYR A 564 6.07 -3.43 37.00
CA TYR A 564 6.50 -3.70 35.64
C TYR A 564 5.37 -4.31 34.81
N ILE A 565 5.43 -4.16 33.49
CA ILE A 565 4.42 -4.74 32.59
C ILE A 565 4.36 -6.27 32.63
N SER A 566 5.42 -6.94 33.05
CA SER A 566 5.43 -8.39 33.34
C SER A 566 4.55 -8.82 34.49
N GLY A 567 3.97 -7.89 35.23
CA GLY A 567 3.24 -8.15 36.50
C GLY A 567 4.14 -8.29 37.73
N MET A 568 5.47 -8.28 37.55
CA MET A 568 6.41 -8.25 38.66
C MET A 568 6.36 -6.91 39.35
N SER A 569 6.65 -6.90 40.67
CA SER A 569 6.73 -5.67 41.44
C SER A 569 7.83 -5.78 42.51
N LEU A 570 8.58 -4.71 42.69
CA LEU A 570 9.70 -4.61 43.60
C LEU A 570 9.58 -3.37 44.47
N LEU A 571 10.06 -3.45 45.73
CA LEU A 571 9.97 -2.34 46.67
C LEU A 571 11.23 -1.48 46.60
N THR A 572 11.03 -0.16 46.57
CA THR A 572 12.08 0.85 46.53
C THR A 572 11.86 1.96 47.52
N ASP A 573 12.77 2.92 47.56
CA ASP A 573 12.67 4.11 48.42
C ASP A 573 11.95 5.25 47.68
N SER A 574 10.96 5.85 48.32
CA SER A 574 10.19 6.95 47.71
C SER A 574 11.07 8.17 47.41
N GLU A 575 12.14 8.43 48.20
CA GLU A 575 13.07 9.53 47.92
C GLU A 575 13.74 9.37 46.55
N TYR A 576 14.07 8.13 46.14
CA TYR A 576 14.60 7.84 44.81
C TYR A 576 13.63 8.23 43.67
N LEU A 577 12.36 8.01 43.88
CA LEU A 577 11.33 8.30 42.87
C LEU A 577 10.95 9.80 42.82
N VAL A 578 10.99 10.53 43.95
CA VAL A 578 10.56 11.94 44.02
C VAL A 578 11.72 12.95 43.99
N MET A 579 12.98 12.50 43.99
CA MET A 579 14.14 13.38 43.84
C MET A 579 14.10 14.07 42.46
N ASN A 580 14.57 15.33 42.40
CA ASN A 580 14.72 16.00 41.10
C ASN A 580 15.52 15.13 40.10
N GLY A 581 14.96 14.89 38.91
CA GLY A 581 15.50 13.92 37.95
C GLY A 581 16.94 14.19 37.53
N HIS A 582 17.29 15.44 37.26
CA HIS A 582 18.66 15.80 36.93
C HIS A 582 19.65 15.60 38.10
N ALA A 583 19.23 15.94 39.31
CA ALA A 583 20.05 15.70 40.50
C ALA A 583 20.24 14.19 40.74
N LEU A 584 19.19 13.40 40.53
CA LEU A 584 19.26 11.95 40.62
C LEU A 584 20.24 11.35 39.57
N GLU A 585 20.15 11.79 38.31
CA GLU A 585 21.07 11.32 37.25
C GLU A 585 22.54 11.62 37.60
N VAL A 586 22.81 12.82 38.10
CA VAL A 586 24.17 13.19 38.55
C VAL A 586 24.64 12.29 39.68
N LEU A 587 23.81 12.08 40.70
CA LEU A 587 24.12 11.25 41.87
C LEU A 587 24.38 9.79 41.45
N VAL A 588 23.52 9.24 40.59
CA VAL A 588 23.69 7.87 40.06
C VAL A 588 24.98 7.72 39.26
N LYS A 589 25.36 8.71 38.42
CA LYS A 589 26.60 8.71 37.66
C LYS A 589 27.84 8.83 38.56
N GLU A 590 27.76 9.56 39.68
CA GLU A 590 28.84 9.65 40.66
C GLU A 590 29.07 8.31 41.35
N LYS A 591 28.02 7.63 41.76
CA LYS A 591 28.09 6.33 42.44
C LYS A 591 28.43 5.18 41.50
N TYR A 592 27.99 5.24 40.28
CA TYR A 592 28.22 4.24 39.24
C TYR A 592 28.95 4.86 38.05
N ALA A 593 30.21 5.20 38.23
CA ALA A 593 31.07 5.89 37.23
C ALA A 593 31.10 5.16 35.86
N GLY A 594 30.81 3.85 35.84
CA GLY A 594 30.67 3.06 34.61
C GLY A 594 29.63 3.60 33.63
N LEU A 595 28.59 4.30 34.14
CA LEU A 595 27.51 4.88 33.35
C LEU A 595 27.97 6.07 32.48
N ASN A 596 29.08 6.73 32.83
CA ASN A 596 29.59 7.83 32.03
C ASN A 596 30.04 7.40 30.61
N ALA A 597 30.24 6.10 30.37
CA ALA A 597 30.48 5.58 29.04
C ALA A 597 29.27 5.66 28.10
N PHE A 598 28.05 5.80 28.64
CA PHE A 598 26.80 5.87 27.87
C PHE A 598 26.31 7.32 27.65
N CYS A 599 27.07 8.30 28.09
CA CYS A 599 26.82 9.72 27.91
C CYS A 599 27.98 10.42 27.26
N ARG A 600 27.80 11.11 26.16
CA ARG A 600 28.78 12.04 25.61
C ARG A 600 28.77 13.32 26.46
N LYS A 601 29.98 13.88 26.69
CA LYS A 601 30.11 15.11 27.47
C LYS A 601 29.24 16.23 26.89
N GLY A 602 28.35 16.77 27.72
CA GLY A 602 27.42 17.84 27.33
C GLY A 602 26.18 17.39 26.57
N LYS A 603 25.84 16.10 26.59
CA LYS A 603 24.58 15.56 26.03
C LYS A 603 23.77 14.87 27.11
N ASP A 604 23.06 15.68 27.88
CA ASP A 604 22.14 15.19 28.90
C ASP A 604 20.99 14.41 28.23
N GLY A 605 20.60 13.28 28.81
CA GLY A 605 19.51 12.42 28.31
C GLY A 605 19.95 11.20 27.48
N GLU A 606 21.23 11.10 27.02
CA GLU A 606 21.72 9.89 26.34
C GLU A 606 21.67 8.64 27.23
N LEU A 607 21.90 8.81 28.54
CA LEU A 607 21.87 7.70 29.50
C LEU A 607 20.51 7.04 29.56
N LYS A 608 19.44 7.83 29.76
CA LYS A 608 18.07 7.29 29.84
C LYS A 608 17.69 6.52 28.58
N TYR A 609 18.00 7.05 27.40
CA TYR A 609 17.76 6.34 26.15
C TYR A 609 18.56 5.03 26.04
N SER A 610 19.83 5.04 26.46
CA SER A 610 20.68 3.84 26.46
C SER A 610 20.15 2.75 27.39
N ILE A 611 19.68 3.09 28.61
CA ILE A 611 19.07 2.14 29.53
C ILE A 611 17.79 1.54 28.92
N VAL A 612 16.92 2.37 28.38
CA VAL A 612 15.67 1.91 27.78
C VAL A 612 15.93 0.96 26.62
N VAL A 613 16.73 1.36 25.64
CA VAL A 613 16.92 0.55 24.44
C VAL A 613 17.76 -0.69 24.73
N LYS A 614 18.92 -0.54 25.37
CA LYS A 614 19.84 -1.66 25.56
C LYS A 614 19.37 -2.63 26.64
N SER A 615 18.85 -2.12 27.77
CA SER A 615 18.48 -2.96 28.92
C SER A 615 16.99 -3.28 28.94
N MET A 616 16.10 -2.28 29.10
CA MET A 616 14.66 -2.53 29.25
C MET A 616 14.07 -3.27 28.05
N ILE A 617 14.47 -2.90 26.82
CA ILE A 617 13.89 -3.50 25.62
C ILE A 617 14.70 -4.73 25.18
N ASN A 618 16.00 -4.57 24.92
CA ASN A 618 16.78 -5.63 24.28
C ASN A 618 17.14 -6.79 25.24
N LEU A 619 17.63 -6.49 26.44
CA LEU A 619 18.07 -7.54 27.38
C LEU A 619 16.89 -8.19 28.11
N THR A 620 15.89 -7.42 28.54
CA THR A 620 14.75 -7.97 29.28
C THR A 620 13.54 -8.31 28.39
N ASN A 621 13.67 -8.10 27.09
CA ASN A 621 12.55 -8.24 26.14
C ASN A 621 11.30 -7.42 26.54
N GLY A 622 11.51 -6.28 27.18
CA GLY A 622 10.45 -5.37 27.65
C GLY A 622 9.82 -5.75 29.00
N ALA A 623 10.17 -6.90 29.59
CA ALA A 623 9.54 -7.38 30.83
C ALA A 623 9.68 -6.40 32.02
N PHE A 624 10.75 -5.63 32.04
CA PHE A 624 11.05 -4.64 33.08
C PHE A 624 10.79 -3.18 32.68
N ILE A 625 9.89 -2.96 31.72
CA ILE A 625 9.36 -1.62 31.47
C ILE A 625 8.41 -1.26 32.61
N PRO A 626 8.61 -0.12 33.31
CA PRO A 626 7.69 0.33 34.35
C PRO A 626 6.28 0.56 33.82
N SER A 627 5.25 0.09 34.53
CA SER A 627 3.84 0.13 34.11
C SER A 627 3.28 1.54 33.96
N VAL A 628 3.93 2.55 34.54
CA VAL A 628 3.55 3.96 34.38
C VAL A 628 3.64 4.45 32.93
N TYR A 629 4.54 3.88 32.15
CA TYR A 629 4.61 4.16 30.70
C TYR A 629 3.39 3.62 29.96
N GLU A 630 3.00 2.41 30.25
CA GLU A 630 1.82 1.79 29.63
C GLU A 630 0.55 2.60 29.94
N LYS A 631 0.41 3.07 31.19
CA LYS A 631 -0.74 3.88 31.63
C LYS A 631 -0.81 5.20 30.88
N VAL A 632 0.27 6.00 30.85
CA VAL A 632 0.26 7.31 30.17
C VAL A 632 0.07 7.16 28.66
N LEU A 633 0.66 6.14 28.05
CA LEU A 633 0.51 5.89 26.60
C LEU A 633 -0.92 5.47 26.25
N TYR A 634 -1.58 4.67 27.10
CA TYR A 634 -2.99 4.35 26.95
C TYR A 634 -3.88 5.60 27.04
N GLU A 635 -3.65 6.45 28.04
CA GLU A 635 -4.39 7.71 28.20
C GLU A 635 -4.23 8.64 26.98
N VAL A 636 -3.02 8.73 26.42
CA VAL A 636 -2.72 9.54 25.24
C VAL A 636 -3.39 9.02 23.97
N GLN A 637 -3.68 7.74 23.90
CA GLN A 637 -4.42 7.15 22.77
C GLN A 637 -5.91 7.52 22.77
N GLN A 638 -6.49 7.79 23.94
CA GLN A 638 -7.89 8.19 24.07
C GLN A 638 -8.09 9.62 23.53
#